data_cb9753dfbc702f32fe23655b2d77df69
#
_entry.id   cb9753dfbc702f32fe23655b2d77df69
#
_cell.length_a   1.000
_cell.length_b   1.000
_cell.length_c   1.000
_cell.angle_alpha   90.00
_cell.angle_beta   90.00
_cell.angle_gamma   90.00
#
_symmetry.space_group_name_H-M   'P 1'
#
loop_
_entity.id
_entity.type
_entity.pdbx_description
1 polymer ?
#
loop_
_entity_poly.entity_id
_entity_poly.type
_entity_poly.pdbx_seq_one_letter_code
_entity_poly.pdbx_strand_id
1 'polypeptide(L)'
;MKKQKIPNKKVIALAGNPNVGKSTVFNALTGMHQHTGNWTGKTVDSAEGRFLYKEREYVLVDLPGTYSLCSHSEEEENAGKFLQSQRYDAVIIVCDAVCLERNLNLVLQAMEITGNIIVCINLLDEAKKKGIEIDTEKLEKRLGVPTVGICARTKQGFPELLAAVQKMSADKKAPIYPVKYSESTEKAIEILCDALRKNTNLPLNERYMALRLLTEPKKSTEEFKEIFGNDKLKDRDISDALERAYRVCGGRKNIEDDIPESIVKAAENAVDGVVKTNQNKKHDFDRKLDKLFTSKLTGIPIMLLLLLLIFWITAVGANYPSELLQRASGFLTQKLMLLLTNAGVSVWLREMLVNGMFKVLCWVISVMLPPMAIFFPLFTLLEDFGYLPRVAFNLDHGFRKCGTCGKQALTMCMGFGCNAVGVTGCRIIDSPREKLIAVITNCLVPCNGRFPSLISIITIFFAAGSFGICRSVFTAALLTLVIVFSVLLTFVSSRILSKTLLRGVPSSFTLEMPPYRKPQVLKVIVRSIFDRTLFVLGRAAAVAAPAGIIIWLAANVTVRGESLLSAFSGALDPFAKLIGLDGVILTAFILGFPANETVVPIMIMAYTATGTLTDFDSLSGLKDILICNGWTYTTAVCFILFSLMHWPCSTTLLTIKKETHSHFWTAVSFIFPTLMGFIVCFIVKLISVIFSF
;
A
#
# COMPACT_ATOMS: atom_id res chain seq x y z
N MET A 1 -40.83 -4.21 -45.41
CA MET A 1 -39.89 -4.02 -44.30
C MET A 1 -38.58 -3.43 -44.83
N LYS A 2 -38.36 -2.12 -44.62
CA LYS A 2 -37.13 -1.43 -45.03
C LYS A 2 -35.98 -1.92 -44.13
N LYS A 3 -34.96 -2.56 -44.70
CA LYS A 3 -33.68 -2.80 -44.01
C LYS A 3 -33.08 -1.47 -43.64
N GLN A 4 -33.18 -1.10 -42.37
CA GLN A 4 -32.38 -0.03 -41.81
C GLN A 4 -30.92 -0.42 -41.95
N LYS A 5 -30.17 0.33 -42.76
CA LYS A 5 -28.70 0.31 -42.81
C LYS A 5 -28.20 0.62 -41.39
N ILE A 6 -27.53 -0.36 -40.77
CA ILE A 6 -26.82 -0.14 -39.51
C ILE A 6 -25.80 0.96 -39.79
N PRO A 7 -25.84 2.11 -39.07
CA PRO A 7 -24.85 3.16 -39.27
C PRO A 7 -23.46 2.61 -38.96
N ASN A 8 -22.48 3.01 -39.79
CA ASN A 8 -21.07 2.59 -39.70
C ASN A 8 -20.53 3.08 -38.35
N LYS A 9 -20.58 2.22 -37.33
CA LYS A 9 -20.14 2.53 -35.97
C LYS A 9 -18.62 2.61 -35.98
N LYS A 10 -18.07 3.73 -35.48
CA LYS A 10 -16.64 3.91 -35.32
C LYS A 10 -16.24 3.64 -33.84
N VAL A 11 -15.18 2.89 -33.64
CA VAL A 11 -14.67 2.52 -32.30
C VAL A 11 -13.47 3.37 -31.98
N ILE A 12 -13.52 4.07 -30.86
CA ILE A 12 -12.45 4.94 -30.36
C ILE A 12 -11.94 4.37 -29.03
N ALA A 13 -10.65 4.10 -28.92
CA ALA A 13 -10.01 3.72 -27.69
C ALA A 13 -9.63 4.98 -26.88
N LEU A 14 -9.88 4.96 -25.57
CA LEU A 14 -9.43 6.01 -24.65
C LEU A 14 -8.35 5.41 -23.73
N ALA A 15 -7.12 5.88 -23.89
CA ALA A 15 -5.97 5.47 -23.09
C ALA A 15 -5.39 6.67 -22.33
N GLY A 16 -4.52 6.41 -21.35
CA GLY A 16 -3.83 7.46 -20.60
C GLY A 16 -3.30 6.93 -19.29
N ASN A 17 -2.37 7.68 -18.71
CA ASN A 17 -1.81 7.35 -17.40
C ASN A 17 -2.90 7.42 -16.31
N PRO A 18 -2.71 6.75 -15.17
CA PRO A 18 -3.57 6.95 -14.01
C PRO A 18 -3.60 8.43 -13.60
N ASN A 19 -4.74 8.91 -13.11
CA ASN A 19 -4.98 10.27 -12.59
C ASN A 19 -4.87 11.45 -13.59
N VAL A 20 -4.73 11.23 -14.88
CA VAL A 20 -4.74 12.28 -15.90
C VAL A 20 -6.14 12.86 -16.22
N GLY A 21 -7.18 12.37 -15.53
CA GLY A 21 -8.56 12.77 -15.75
C GLY A 21 -9.26 12.00 -16.87
N LYS A 22 -8.78 10.80 -17.23
CA LYS A 22 -9.34 9.91 -18.27
C LYS A 22 -10.83 9.68 -18.08
N SER A 23 -11.28 9.27 -16.88
CA SER A 23 -12.70 9.06 -16.58
C SER A 23 -13.54 10.35 -16.67
N THR A 24 -12.94 11.52 -16.41
CA THR A 24 -13.62 12.81 -16.59
C THR A 24 -13.83 13.10 -18.07
N VAL A 25 -12.84 12.82 -18.92
CA VAL A 25 -12.96 12.95 -20.39
C VAL A 25 -14.02 11.97 -20.93
N PHE A 26 -13.99 10.71 -20.45
CA PHE A 26 -14.98 9.69 -20.82
C PHE A 26 -16.40 10.15 -20.50
N ASN A 27 -16.66 10.56 -19.26
CA ASN A 27 -17.97 11.02 -18.81
C ASN A 27 -18.42 12.29 -19.56
N ALA A 28 -17.48 13.20 -19.86
CA ALA A 28 -17.80 14.42 -20.60
C ALA A 28 -18.21 14.16 -22.07
N LEU A 29 -17.62 13.14 -22.72
CA LEU A 29 -17.95 12.71 -24.07
C LEU A 29 -19.25 11.90 -24.12
N THR A 30 -19.45 10.98 -23.18
CA THR A 30 -20.58 10.02 -23.19
C THR A 30 -21.82 10.49 -22.43
N GLY A 31 -21.76 11.63 -21.72
CA GLY A 31 -22.90 12.17 -20.97
C GLY A 31 -23.24 11.39 -19.69
N MET A 32 -22.26 10.82 -19.02
CA MET A 32 -22.38 10.00 -17.78
C MET A 32 -23.09 8.65 -17.93
N HIS A 33 -23.22 8.10 -19.13
CA HIS A 33 -23.76 6.76 -19.33
C HIS A 33 -22.62 5.72 -19.45
N GLN A 34 -22.16 5.24 -18.29
CA GLN A 34 -21.31 4.06 -18.23
C GLN A 34 -22.18 2.80 -18.33
N HIS A 35 -22.05 2.04 -19.42
CA HIS A 35 -22.50 0.65 -19.46
C HIS A 35 -21.24 -0.23 -19.36
N THR A 36 -21.16 -1.07 -18.33
CA THR A 36 -20.18 -2.15 -18.27
C THR A 36 -20.59 -3.20 -19.28
N GLY A 37 -19.91 -3.25 -20.42
CA GLY A 37 -20.12 -4.22 -21.48
C GLY A 37 -18.98 -5.24 -21.49
N ASN A 38 -19.32 -6.54 -21.41
CA ASN A 38 -18.36 -7.61 -21.68
C ASN A 38 -18.16 -7.73 -23.20
N TRP A 39 -16.93 -7.56 -23.65
CA TRP A 39 -16.57 -7.92 -25.02
C TRP A 39 -16.65 -9.43 -25.19
N THR A 40 -17.42 -9.86 -26.21
CA THR A 40 -17.46 -11.27 -26.64
C THR A 40 -16.05 -11.73 -27.02
N GLY A 41 -15.35 -12.34 -26.09
CA GLY A 41 -14.07 -12.97 -26.37
C GLY A 41 -12.99 -12.94 -25.30
N LYS A 42 -13.10 -12.22 -24.19
CA LYS A 42 -12.31 -12.39 -22.95
C LYS A 42 -12.59 -11.31 -21.87
N THR A 43 -12.44 -11.70 -20.65
CA THR A 43 -12.51 -11.06 -19.35
C THR A 43 -11.68 -9.77 -19.21
N VAL A 44 -12.19 -8.65 -19.74
CA VAL A 44 -11.68 -7.32 -19.36
C VAL A 44 -12.88 -6.44 -19.02
N ASP A 45 -12.98 -5.98 -17.80
CA ASP A 45 -13.93 -4.95 -17.37
C ASP A 45 -13.51 -3.58 -17.96
N SER A 46 -13.78 -3.38 -19.26
CA SER A 46 -13.64 -2.08 -19.91
C SER A 46 -15.00 -1.40 -19.98
N ALA A 47 -15.06 -0.14 -19.53
CA ALA A 47 -16.28 0.64 -19.65
C ALA A 47 -16.47 1.09 -21.10
N GLU A 48 -17.65 0.85 -21.66
CA GLU A 48 -18.04 1.33 -22.98
C GLU A 48 -19.07 2.47 -22.85
N GLY A 49 -18.85 3.53 -23.62
CA GLY A 49 -19.79 4.63 -23.75
C GLY A 49 -20.07 4.94 -25.21
N ARG A 50 -21.17 5.61 -25.47
CA ARG A 50 -21.56 6.02 -26.83
C ARG A 50 -21.78 7.51 -26.89
N PHE A 51 -21.37 8.14 -28.00
CA PHE A 51 -21.69 9.53 -28.26
C PHE A 51 -21.97 9.77 -29.76
N LEU A 52 -22.74 10.79 -30.03
CA LEU A 52 -23.10 11.21 -31.39
C LEU A 52 -22.34 12.49 -31.74
N TYR A 53 -21.69 12.50 -32.88
CA TYR A 53 -21.08 13.72 -33.45
C TYR A 53 -21.28 13.77 -34.96
N LYS A 54 -21.89 14.86 -35.45
CA LYS A 54 -22.23 15.06 -36.87
C LYS A 54 -22.90 13.84 -37.53
N GLU A 55 -23.99 13.36 -36.92
CA GLU A 55 -24.81 12.22 -37.35
C GLU A 55 -24.11 10.85 -37.42
N ARG A 56 -22.90 10.73 -36.86
CA ARG A 56 -22.16 9.48 -36.70
C ARG A 56 -22.15 9.02 -35.27
N GLU A 57 -22.38 7.72 -35.06
CA GLU A 57 -22.28 7.09 -33.74
C GLU A 57 -20.86 6.60 -33.52
N TYR A 58 -20.26 7.02 -32.37
CA TYR A 58 -18.96 6.58 -31.91
C TYR A 58 -19.11 5.77 -30.64
N VAL A 59 -18.38 4.65 -30.57
CA VAL A 59 -18.26 3.82 -29.36
C VAL A 59 -16.91 4.15 -28.74
N LEU A 60 -16.93 4.66 -27.50
CA LEU A 60 -15.72 4.96 -26.73
C LEU A 60 -15.45 3.81 -25.78
N VAL A 61 -14.28 3.20 -25.90
CA VAL A 61 -13.81 2.11 -25.04
C VAL A 61 -12.77 2.65 -24.08
N ASP A 62 -13.07 2.64 -22.77
CA ASP A 62 -12.16 3.11 -21.73
C ASP A 62 -11.15 2.00 -21.37
N LEU A 63 -9.89 2.19 -21.73
CA LEU A 63 -8.82 1.26 -21.38
C LEU A 63 -8.35 1.49 -19.94
N PRO A 64 -7.84 0.47 -19.24
CA PRO A 64 -7.21 0.64 -17.94
C PRO A 64 -6.11 1.71 -17.97
N GLY A 65 -5.95 2.46 -16.87
CA GLY A 65 -4.88 3.46 -16.77
C GLY A 65 -3.51 2.79 -16.72
N THR A 66 -2.62 3.15 -17.65
CA THR A 66 -1.32 2.50 -17.80
C THR A 66 -0.21 3.53 -17.95
N TYR A 67 0.97 3.23 -17.38
CA TYR A 67 2.17 4.07 -17.59
C TYR A 67 3.01 3.61 -18.77
N SER A 68 2.88 2.35 -19.16
CA SER A 68 3.64 1.72 -20.23
C SER A 68 2.79 0.63 -20.89
N LEU A 69 3.09 0.31 -22.13
CA LEU A 69 2.55 -0.86 -22.84
C LEU A 69 3.45 -2.08 -22.70
N CYS A 70 4.60 -1.96 -22.03
CA CYS A 70 5.43 -3.08 -21.60
C CYS A 70 4.81 -3.70 -20.34
N SER A 71 4.33 -4.93 -20.43
CA SER A 71 3.43 -5.55 -19.44
C SER A 71 4.13 -5.93 -18.13
N HIS A 72 3.99 -5.06 -17.13
CA HIS A 72 4.35 -5.39 -15.74
C HIS A 72 3.12 -5.58 -14.83
N SER A 73 1.92 -5.26 -15.33
CA SER A 73 0.64 -5.49 -14.64
C SER A 73 -0.41 -6.06 -15.61
N GLU A 74 -1.46 -6.70 -15.08
CA GLU A 74 -2.60 -7.18 -15.89
C GLU A 74 -3.28 -6.03 -16.64
N GLU A 75 -3.34 -4.86 -16.05
CA GLU A 75 -3.96 -3.67 -16.65
C GLU A 75 -3.16 -3.17 -17.86
N GLU A 76 -1.82 -3.13 -17.76
CA GLU A 76 -0.93 -2.78 -18.86
C GLU A 76 -0.98 -3.81 -19.99
N GLU A 77 -1.04 -5.09 -19.64
CA GLU A 77 -1.20 -6.17 -20.59
C GLU A 77 -2.51 -6.08 -21.39
N ASN A 78 -3.61 -5.80 -20.69
CA ASN A 78 -4.92 -5.67 -21.30
C ASN A 78 -5.00 -4.47 -22.25
N ALA A 79 -4.45 -3.31 -21.85
CA ALA A 79 -4.37 -2.14 -22.70
C ALA A 79 -3.49 -2.42 -23.94
N GLY A 80 -2.34 -3.07 -23.77
CA GLY A 80 -1.45 -3.47 -24.86
C GLY A 80 -2.12 -4.43 -25.85
N LYS A 81 -2.79 -5.50 -25.36
CA LYS A 81 -3.53 -6.46 -26.17
C LYS A 81 -4.66 -5.79 -26.97
N PHE A 82 -5.39 -4.85 -26.34
CA PHE A 82 -6.44 -4.12 -27.04
C PHE A 82 -5.88 -3.28 -28.19
N LEU A 83 -4.81 -2.51 -27.95
CA LEU A 83 -4.18 -1.69 -28.98
C LEU A 83 -3.58 -2.55 -30.11
N GLN A 84 -3.01 -3.71 -29.80
CA GLN A 84 -2.51 -4.65 -30.81
C GLN A 84 -3.63 -5.26 -31.66
N SER A 85 -4.82 -5.46 -31.12
CA SER A 85 -5.94 -6.05 -31.85
C SER A 85 -6.41 -5.22 -33.05
N GLN A 86 -6.04 -3.95 -33.13
CA GLN A 86 -6.44 -2.98 -34.16
C GLN A 86 -7.97 -2.93 -34.41
N ARG A 87 -8.78 -3.31 -33.41
CA ARG A 87 -10.25 -3.30 -33.46
C ARG A 87 -10.83 -1.93 -33.14
N TYR A 88 -10.11 -0.87 -33.47
CA TYR A 88 -10.48 0.53 -33.26
C TYR A 88 -10.14 1.36 -34.52
N ASP A 89 -10.80 2.49 -34.65
CA ASP A 89 -10.58 3.43 -35.76
C ASP A 89 -9.60 4.55 -35.37
N ALA A 90 -9.56 4.95 -34.08
CA ALA A 90 -8.60 5.89 -33.55
C ALA A 90 -8.39 5.67 -32.03
N VAL A 91 -7.28 6.19 -31.52
CA VAL A 91 -6.92 6.15 -30.10
C VAL A 91 -6.77 7.58 -29.58
N ILE A 92 -7.47 7.92 -28.51
CA ILE A 92 -7.27 9.15 -27.76
C ILE A 92 -6.38 8.83 -26.57
N ILE A 93 -5.20 9.48 -26.46
CA ILE A 93 -4.32 9.32 -25.31
C ILE A 93 -4.38 10.59 -24.48
N VAL A 94 -4.93 10.47 -23.27
CA VAL A 94 -5.09 11.58 -22.34
C VAL A 94 -3.79 11.77 -21.57
N CYS A 95 -3.24 13.00 -21.66
CA CYS A 95 -2.01 13.41 -21.00
C CYS A 95 -2.30 14.52 -19.99
N ASP A 96 -1.62 14.52 -18.85
CA ASP A 96 -1.66 15.62 -17.89
C ASP A 96 -0.72 16.76 -18.34
N ALA A 97 -1.27 17.94 -18.48
CA ALA A 97 -0.51 19.14 -18.84
C ALA A 97 0.62 19.47 -17.85
N VAL A 98 0.48 19.10 -16.58
CA VAL A 98 1.48 19.39 -15.53
C VAL A 98 2.67 18.45 -15.61
N CYS A 99 2.45 17.21 -16.08
CA CYS A 99 3.46 16.15 -16.17
C CYS A 99 3.56 15.61 -17.61
N LEU A 100 3.56 16.50 -18.60
CA LEU A 100 3.44 16.15 -20.01
C LEU A 100 4.56 15.21 -20.48
N GLU A 101 5.81 15.52 -20.16
CA GLU A 101 7.00 14.72 -20.51
C GLU A 101 6.81 13.23 -20.15
N ARG A 102 6.39 12.97 -18.92
CA ARG A 102 6.16 11.60 -18.45
C ARG A 102 5.01 10.91 -19.18
N ASN A 103 3.95 11.65 -19.51
CA ASN A 103 2.78 11.10 -20.20
C ASN A 103 3.08 10.79 -21.66
N LEU A 104 4.02 11.48 -22.28
CA LEU A 104 4.46 11.21 -23.63
C LEU A 104 5.13 9.84 -23.80
N ASN A 105 5.66 9.22 -22.75
CA ASN A 105 6.19 7.87 -22.83
C ASN A 105 5.14 6.86 -23.33
N LEU A 106 3.89 6.96 -22.85
CA LEU A 106 2.80 6.11 -23.33
C LEU A 106 2.42 6.48 -24.77
N VAL A 107 2.42 7.77 -25.12
CA VAL A 107 2.13 8.22 -26.48
C VAL A 107 3.13 7.65 -27.46
N LEU A 108 4.43 7.76 -27.17
CA LEU A 108 5.51 7.26 -28.04
C LEU A 108 5.43 5.75 -28.23
N GLN A 109 5.14 5.00 -27.19
CA GLN A 109 4.93 3.55 -27.30
C GLN A 109 3.67 3.18 -28.13
N ALA A 110 2.59 3.92 -27.98
CA ALA A 110 1.39 3.69 -28.77
C ALA A 110 1.59 4.05 -30.25
N MET A 111 2.43 5.05 -30.56
CA MET A 111 2.81 5.43 -31.94
C MET A 111 3.58 4.31 -32.65
N GLU A 112 4.30 3.47 -31.92
CA GLU A 112 4.95 2.25 -32.46
C GLU A 112 3.91 1.21 -32.90
N ILE A 113 2.65 1.28 -32.40
CA ILE A 113 1.59 0.32 -32.75
C ILE A 113 0.71 0.86 -33.88
N THR A 114 0.33 2.14 -33.81
CA THR A 114 -0.63 2.74 -34.74
C THR A 114 -0.35 4.20 -35.02
N GLY A 115 -0.66 4.66 -36.23
CA GLY A 115 -0.61 6.09 -36.58
C GLY A 115 -1.92 6.85 -36.29
N ASN A 116 -3.00 6.14 -35.91
CA ASN A 116 -4.31 6.76 -35.65
C ASN A 116 -4.43 7.24 -34.21
N ILE A 117 -3.52 8.09 -33.77
CA ILE A 117 -3.44 8.61 -32.39
C ILE A 117 -3.82 10.08 -32.36
N ILE A 118 -4.51 10.46 -31.30
CA ILE A 118 -4.81 11.84 -30.92
C ILE A 118 -4.27 12.07 -29.52
N VAL A 119 -3.36 13.02 -29.37
CA VAL A 119 -2.85 13.43 -28.06
C VAL A 119 -3.80 14.44 -27.46
N CYS A 120 -4.39 14.10 -26.32
CA CYS A 120 -5.35 14.94 -25.62
C CYS A 120 -4.72 15.46 -24.32
N ILE A 121 -4.27 16.73 -24.32
CA ILE A 121 -3.64 17.36 -23.16
C ILE A 121 -4.73 17.93 -22.25
N ASN A 122 -4.98 17.29 -21.13
CA ASN A 122 -5.98 17.68 -20.14
C ASN A 122 -5.37 18.49 -18.99
N LEU A 123 -6.20 19.06 -18.12
CA LEU A 123 -5.79 19.84 -16.93
C LEU A 123 -5.04 21.14 -17.27
N LEU A 124 -5.34 21.77 -18.40
CA LEU A 124 -4.74 23.04 -18.79
C LEU A 124 -5.01 24.18 -17.78
N ASP A 125 -6.13 24.14 -17.08
CA ASP A 125 -6.47 25.08 -16.01
C ASP A 125 -5.53 24.94 -14.80
N GLU A 126 -5.11 23.72 -14.47
CA GLU A 126 -4.10 23.46 -13.43
C GLU A 126 -2.69 23.87 -13.89
N ALA A 127 -2.34 23.59 -15.13
CA ALA A 127 -1.07 24.01 -15.71
C ALA A 127 -0.93 25.54 -15.69
N LYS A 128 -1.96 26.29 -16.12
CA LYS A 128 -1.97 27.75 -16.05
C LYS A 128 -1.81 28.29 -14.64
N LYS A 129 -2.49 27.66 -13.64
CA LYS A 129 -2.31 28.03 -12.22
C LYS A 129 -0.89 27.83 -11.72
N LYS A 130 -0.18 26.85 -12.30
CA LYS A 130 1.23 26.55 -12.00
C LYS A 130 2.23 27.36 -12.85
N GLY A 131 1.75 28.27 -13.72
CA GLY A 131 2.60 29.03 -14.62
C GLY A 131 3.22 28.19 -15.73
N ILE A 132 2.57 27.09 -16.10
CA ILE A 132 2.99 26.21 -17.20
C ILE A 132 2.14 26.56 -18.43
N GLU A 133 2.79 26.94 -19.51
CA GLU A 133 2.18 27.14 -20.82
C GLU A 133 2.69 26.10 -21.79
N ILE A 134 1.77 25.48 -22.55
CA ILE A 134 2.08 24.42 -23.52
C ILE A 134 1.69 24.87 -24.90
N ASP A 135 2.65 24.83 -25.82
CA ASP A 135 2.46 25.10 -27.25
C ASP A 135 2.02 23.80 -27.95
N THR A 136 0.70 23.62 -28.06
CA THR A 136 0.10 22.39 -28.65
C THR A 136 0.41 22.25 -30.14
N GLU A 137 0.53 23.39 -30.90
CA GLU A 137 0.86 23.37 -32.33
C GLU A 137 2.30 22.91 -32.57
N LYS A 138 3.23 23.37 -31.73
CA LYS A 138 4.62 22.96 -31.80
C LYS A 138 4.79 21.48 -31.45
N LEU A 139 4.01 20.98 -30.45
CA LEU A 139 4.01 19.56 -30.08
C LEU A 139 3.45 18.70 -31.21
N GLU A 140 2.34 19.12 -31.83
CA GLU A 140 1.74 18.43 -32.99
C GLU A 140 2.74 18.29 -34.14
N LYS A 141 3.47 19.37 -34.47
CA LYS A 141 4.51 19.32 -35.50
C LYS A 141 5.66 18.37 -35.17
N ARG A 142 6.04 18.26 -33.91
CA ARG A 142 7.12 17.36 -33.45
C ARG A 142 6.72 15.90 -33.44
N LEU A 143 5.52 15.60 -32.96
CA LEU A 143 5.02 14.24 -32.87
C LEU A 143 4.44 13.74 -34.21
N GLY A 144 4.00 14.65 -35.09
CA GLY A 144 3.31 14.26 -36.35
C GLY A 144 1.90 13.73 -36.17
N VAL A 145 1.31 13.87 -35.00
CA VAL A 145 -0.05 13.44 -34.67
C VAL A 145 -0.85 14.58 -34.07
N PRO A 146 -2.19 14.68 -34.33
CA PRO A 146 -3.03 15.74 -33.79
C PRO A 146 -2.92 15.86 -32.28
N THR A 147 -2.70 17.08 -31.81
CA THR A 147 -2.55 17.39 -30.41
C THR A 147 -3.55 18.45 -29.99
N VAL A 148 -4.45 18.10 -29.08
CA VAL A 148 -5.54 18.99 -28.65
C VAL A 148 -5.45 19.24 -27.16
N GLY A 149 -5.45 20.51 -26.78
CA GLY A 149 -5.51 20.93 -25.38
C GLY A 149 -6.95 21.06 -24.88
N ILE A 150 -7.27 20.43 -23.77
CA ILE A 150 -8.61 20.45 -23.19
C ILE A 150 -8.61 20.79 -21.70
N CYS A 151 -9.78 21.19 -21.21
CA CYS A 151 -10.11 21.17 -19.80
C CYS A 151 -11.40 20.34 -19.63
N ALA A 152 -11.28 19.07 -19.22
CA ALA A 152 -12.41 18.16 -19.16
C ALA A 152 -13.50 18.63 -18.18
N ARG A 153 -13.14 19.37 -17.13
CA ARG A 153 -14.04 19.91 -16.12
C ARG A 153 -14.95 21.02 -16.68
N THR A 154 -14.43 21.89 -17.55
CA THR A 154 -15.17 23.02 -18.14
C THR A 154 -15.66 22.73 -19.55
N LYS A 155 -15.34 21.55 -20.09
CA LYS A 155 -15.60 21.13 -21.48
C LYS A 155 -14.95 22.03 -22.55
N GLN A 156 -13.94 22.80 -22.20
CA GLN A 156 -13.16 23.61 -23.13
C GLN A 156 -12.26 22.71 -24.01
N GLY A 157 -12.18 22.97 -25.33
CA GLY A 157 -11.35 22.19 -26.27
C GLY A 157 -12.01 20.91 -26.80
N PHE A 158 -13.26 20.61 -26.40
CA PHE A 158 -13.98 19.41 -26.87
C PHE A 158 -14.40 19.47 -28.34
N PRO A 159 -14.84 20.60 -28.91
CA PRO A 159 -15.12 20.68 -30.33
C PRO A 159 -13.92 20.34 -31.21
N GLU A 160 -12.74 20.82 -30.82
CA GLU A 160 -11.46 20.55 -31.52
C GLU A 160 -11.09 19.06 -31.40
N LEU A 161 -11.27 18.48 -30.20
CA LEU A 161 -11.02 17.05 -29.98
C LEU A 161 -11.96 16.19 -30.86
N LEU A 162 -13.24 16.51 -30.90
CA LEU A 162 -14.21 15.76 -31.74
C LEU A 162 -13.94 15.91 -33.24
N ALA A 163 -13.48 17.09 -33.69
CA ALA A 163 -13.05 17.30 -35.07
C ALA A 163 -11.79 16.46 -35.40
N ALA A 164 -10.83 16.39 -34.49
CA ALA A 164 -9.66 15.52 -34.61
C ALA A 164 -10.05 14.04 -34.67
N VAL A 165 -10.99 13.59 -33.82
CA VAL A 165 -11.52 12.22 -33.82
C VAL A 165 -12.16 11.88 -35.16
N GLN A 166 -12.98 12.77 -35.71
CA GLN A 166 -13.63 12.58 -37.01
C GLN A 166 -12.59 12.42 -38.12
N LYS A 167 -11.55 13.28 -38.14
CA LYS A 167 -10.49 13.26 -39.15
C LYS A 167 -9.65 12.00 -39.06
N MET A 168 -9.26 11.59 -37.85
CA MET A 168 -8.39 10.41 -37.63
C MET A 168 -9.11 9.10 -37.82
N SER A 169 -10.41 9.02 -37.55
CA SER A 169 -11.19 7.82 -37.72
C SER A 169 -11.65 7.57 -39.19
N ALA A 170 -11.35 8.48 -40.12
CA ALA A 170 -11.70 8.31 -41.52
C ALA A 170 -10.83 7.28 -42.22
N ASP A 171 -9.50 7.37 -42.07
CA ASP A 171 -8.50 6.56 -42.73
C ASP A 171 -7.53 5.92 -41.74
N LYS A 172 -7.10 4.68 -42.00
CA LYS A 172 -6.03 4.03 -41.22
C LYS A 172 -4.67 4.56 -41.63
N LYS A 173 -3.92 5.11 -40.69
CA LYS A 173 -2.57 5.59 -40.90
C LYS A 173 -1.53 4.59 -40.45
N ALA A 174 -0.41 4.52 -41.15
CA ALA A 174 0.73 3.71 -40.77
C ALA A 174 1.31 4.21 -39.41
N PRO A 175 1.90 3.33 -38.61
CA PRO A 175 2.64 3.71 -37.42
C PRO A 175 3.71 4.74 -37.71
N ILE A 176 4.00 5.59 -36.72
CA ILE A 176 5.04 6.60 -36.78
C ILE A 176 6.10 6.19 -35.75
N TYR A 177 7.37 6.20 -36.13
CA TYR A 177 8.48 5.78 -35.27
C TYR A 177 9.29 6.98 -34.77
N PRO A 178 8.83 7.68 -33.72
CA PRO A 178 9.51 8.88 -33.23
C PRO A 178 10.72 8.55 -32.34
N VAL A 179 10.81 7.31 -31.83
CA VAL A 179 11.89 6.86 -30.97
C VAL A 179 13.03 6.29 -31.81
N LYS A 180 14.23 6.82 -31.62
CA LYS A 180 15.48 6.27 -32.18
C LYS A 180 16.22 5.54 -31.07
N TYR A 181 16.31 4.22 -31.19
CA TYR A 181 17.07 3.38 -30.26
C TYR A 181 18.57 3.42 -30.62
N SER A 182 19.41 2.82 -29.77
CA SER A 182 20.83 2.69 -30.07
C SER A 182 21.06 1.85 -31.35
N GLU A 183 22.17 2.07 -32.03
CA GLU A 183 22.49 1.37 -33.30
C GLU A 183 22.48 -0.16 -33.14
N SER A 184 22.91 -0.67 -32.00
CA SER A 184 22.86 -2.09 -31.66
C SER A 184 21.44 -2.61 -31.51
N THR A 185 20.56 -1.84 -30.84
CA THR A 185 19.14 -2.19 -30.63
C THR A 185 18.37 -2.11 -31.94
N GLU A 186 18.62 -1.10 -32.79
CA GLU A 186 18.00 -1.02 -34.14
C GLU A 186 18.37 -2.22 -35.01
N LYS A 187 19.65 -2.64 -35.03
CA LYS A 187 20.08 -3.86 -35.73
C LYS A 187 19.40 -5.13 -35.18
N ALA A 188 19.22 -5.20 -33.86
CA ALA A 188 18.50 -6.33 -33.25
C ALA A 188 17.01 -6.35 -33.64
N ILE A 189 16.36 -5.18 -33.74
CA ILE A 189 15.00 -5.04 -34.23
C ILE A 189 14.89 -5.48 -35.68
N GLU A 190 15.83 -5.08 -36.56
CA GLU A 190 15.85 -5.50 -37.96
C GLU A 190 15.96 -7.02 -38.12
N ILE A 191 16.88 -7.68 -37.38
CA ILE A 191 17.05 -9.14 -37.39
C ILE A 191 15.71 -9.85 -37.06
N LEU A 192 14.99 -9.35 -36.06
CA LEU A 192 13.70 -9.92 -35.67
C LEU A 192 12.58 -9.58 -36.65
N CYS A 193 12.54 -8.36 -37.21
CA CYS A 193 11.58 -8.00 -38.25
C CYS A 193 11.72 -8.90 -39.47
N ASP A 194 12.94 -9.18 -39.92
CA ASP A 194 13.19 -10.08 -41.05
C ASP A 194 12.75 -11.54 -40.77
N ALA A 195 12.97 -12.01 -39.53
CA ALA A 195 12.50 -13.33 -39.12
C ALA A 195 10.98 -13.40 -39.03
N LEU A 196 10.32 -12.36 -38.55
CA LEU A 196 8.86 -12.22 -38.47
C LEU A 196 8.24 -12.15 -39.88
N ARG A 197 8.78 -11.37 -40.80
CA ARG A 197 8.31 -11.28 -42.20
C ARG A 197 8.33 -12.61 -42.95
N LYS A 198 9.36 -13.40 -42.72
CA LYS A 198 9.49 -14.74 -43.36
C LYS A 198 8.48 -15.75 -42.82
N ASN A 199 8.06 -15.59 -41.57
CA ASN A 199 7.19 -16.57 -40.90
C ASN A 199 5.73 -16.17 -40.77
N THR A 200 5.39 -14.89 -41.01
CA THR A 200 4.02 -14.38 -40.81
C THR A 200 3.58 -13.51 -42.00
N ASN A 201 2.53 -13.93 -42.73
CA ASN A 201 1.82 -13.08 -43.72
C ASN A 201 0.77 -12.19 -43.03
N LEU A 202 1.07 -11.57 -41.90
CA LEU A 202 0.10 -10.85 -41.09
C LEU A 202 0.28 -9.33 -41.25
N PRO A 203 -0.81 -8.56 -41.35
CA PRO A 203 -0.78 -7.10 -41.43
C PRO A 203 -0.52 -6.50 -40.08
N LEU A 204 0.63 -6.80 -39.46
CA LEU A 204 1.01 -6.36 -38.12
C LEU A 204 2.22 -5.46 -38.17
N ASN A 205 2.33 -4.64 -37.13
CA ASN A 205 3.53 -3.86 -36.89
C ASN A 205 4.67 -4.76 -36.41
N GLU A 206 5.48 -5.23 -37.35
CA GLU A 206 6.62 -6.13 -37.12
C GLU A 206 7.62 -5.52 -36.13
N ARG A 207 7.84 -4.20 -36.20
CA ARG A 207 8.75 -3.47 -35.32
C ARG A 207 8.29 -3.55 -33.85
N TYR A 208 7.01 -3.33 -33.58
CA TYR A 208 6.49 -3.44 -32.23
C TYR A 208 6.57 -4.88 -31.70
N MET A 209 6.27 -5.88 -32.54
CA MET A 209 6.43 -7.29 -32.18
C MET A 209 7.90 -7.63 -31.86
N ALA A 210 8.85 -7.13 -32.65
CA ALA A 210 10.29 -7.30 -32.39
C ALA A 210 10.69 -6.68 -31.05
N LEU A 211 10.26 -5.45 -30.75
CA LEU A 211 10.50 -4.79 -29.46
C LEU A 211 9.93 -5.60 -28.28
N ARG A 212 8.73 -6.15 -28.42
CA ARG A 212 8.12 -6.99 -27.38
C ARG A 212 8.87 -8.31 -27.18
N LEU A 213 9.32 -8.95 -28.25
CA LEU A 213 10.14 -10.18 -28.16
C LEU A 213 11.49 -9.91 -27.51
N LEU A 214 12.10 -8.74 -27.77
CA LEU A 214 13.37 -8.35 -27.15
C LEU A 214 13.23 -8.11 -25.64
N THR A 215 12.12 -7.54 -25.19
CA THR A 215 11.89 -7.23 -23.76
C THR A 215 11.35 -8.43 -22.99
N GLU A 216 10.33 -9.13 -23.51
CA GLU A 216 9.60 -10.20 -22.82
C GLU A 216 9.38 -11.44 -23.71
N PRO A 217 10.44 -12.20 -24.06
CA PRO A 217 10.38 -13.22 -25.10
C PRO A 217 9.35 -14.33 -24.83
N LYS A 218 9.33 -14.89 -23.63
CA LYS A 218 8.41 -15.99 -23.28
C LYS A 218 6.95 -15.57 -23.35
N LYS A 219 6.62 -14.46 -22.69
CA LYS A 219 5.25 -13.94 -22.60
C LYS A 219 4.73 -13.47 -23.96
N SER A 220 5.57 -12.75 -24.70
CA SER A 220 5.21 -12.26 -26.03
C SER A 220 4.97 -13.41 -27.03
N THR A 221 5.75 -14.47 -26.95
CA THR A 221 5.53 -15.64 -27.79
C THR A 221 4.20 -16.34 -27.48
N GLU A 222 3.82 -16.46 -26.21
CA GLU A 222 2.52 -17.02 -25.80
C GLU A 222 1.36 -16.12 -26.24
N GLU A 223 1.45 -14.81 -26.03
CA GLU A 223 0.45 -13.83 -26.46
C GLU A 223 0.24 -13.84 -27.98
N PHE A 224 1.33 -13.91 -28.75
CA PHE A 224 1.24 -13.96 -30.20
C PHE A 224 0.62 -15.27 -30.69
N LYS A 225 0.89 -16.41 -30.03
CA LYS A 225 0.22 -17.68 -30.33
C LYS A 225 -1.29 -17.63 -30.05
N GLU A 226 -1.70 -16.95 -28.98
CA GLU A 226 -3.12 -16.75 -28.66
C GLU A 226 -3.83 -15.86 -29.70
N ILE A 227 -3.18 -14.79 -30.15
CA ILE A 227 -3.76 -13.81 -31.08
C ILE A 227 -3.81 -14.36 -32.50
N PHE A 228 -2.80 -15.10 -32.94
CA PHE A 228 -2.57 -15.48 -34.34
C PHE A 228 -2.69 -16.97 -34.65
N GLY A 229 -2.85 -17.82 -33.64
CA GLY A 229 -2.93 -19.28 -33.75
C GLY A 229 -1.54 -19.97 -33.72
N ASN A 230 -1.53 -21.17 -33.15
CA ASN A 230 -0.33 -21.95 -32.89
C ASN A 230 0.50 -22.35 -34.16
N ASP A 231 -0.12 -22.42 -35.34
CA ASP A 231 0.54 -22.98 -36.54
C ASP A 231 1.38 -21.97 -37.34
N LYS A 232 1.33 -20.68 -37.00
CA LYS A 232 1.95 -19.61 -37.81
C LYS A 232 3.30 -19.12 -37.31
N LEU A 233 3.70 -19.51 -36.11
CA LEU A 233 4.99 -19.11 -35.51
C LEU A 233 5.90 -20.36 -35.37
N LYS A 234 6.90 -20.49 -36.26
CA LYS A 234 7.94 -21.52 -36.09
C LYS A 234 8.87 -21.09 -34.95
N ASP A 235 8.70 -21.70 -33.78
CA ASP A 235 9.41 -21.35 -32.54
C ASP A 235 10.94 -21.37 -32.69
N ARG A 236 11.50 -22.23 -33.53
CA ARG A 236 12.97 -22.34 -33.76
C ARG A 236 13.53 -21.12 -34.46
N ASP A 237 12.90 -20.67 -35.56
CA ASP A 237 13.43 -19.54 -36.35
C ASP A 237 13.41 -18.24 -35.56
N ILE A 238 12.40 -18.03 -34.71
CA ILE A 238 12.29 -16.86 -33.84
C ILE A 238 13.27 -16.95 -32.68
N SER A 239 13.46 -18.14 -32.09
CA SER A 239 14.44 -18.36 -31.02
C SER A 239 15.86 -18.08 -31.50
N ASP A 240 16.22 -18.58 -32.68
CA ASP A 240 17.53 -18.36 -33.29
C ASP A 240 17.77 -16.89 -33.68
N ALA A 241 16.73 -16.21 -34.15
CA ALA A 241 16.79 -14.78 -34.42
C ALA A 241 16.97 -13.96 -33.12
N LEU A 242 16.27 -14.35 -32.07
CA LEU A 242 16.36 -13.69 -30.75
C LEU A 242 17.76 -13.84 -30.12
N GLU A 243 18.35 -15.04 -30.23
CA GLU A 243 19.73 -15.25 -29.77
C GLU A 243 20.73 -14.41 -30.56
N ARG A 244 20.58 -14.29 -31.87
CA ARG A 244 21.41 -13.41 -32.71
C ARG A 244 21.23 -11.95 -32.33
N ALA A 245 20.01 -11.49 -32.10
CA ALA A 245 19.70 -10.15 -31.66
C ALA A 245 20.37 -9.82 -30.31
N TYR A 246 20.31 -10.72 -29.34
CA TYR A 246 20.97 -10.54 -28.05
C TYR A 246 22.49 -10.49 -28.16
N ARG A 247 23.11 -11.28 -29.06
CA ARG A 247 24.56 -11.22 -29.31
C ARG A 247 25.00 -9.86 -29.86
N VAL A 248 24.23 -9.29 -30.78
CA VAL A 248 24.50 -7.96 -31.36
C VAL A 248 24.44 -6.85 -30.31
N CYS A 249 23.54 -6.95 -29.35
CA CYS A 249 23.40 -5.96 -28.27
C CYS A 249 24.31 -6.21 -27.07
N GLY A 250 25.14 -7.25 -27.06
CA GLY A 250 26.00 -7.60 -25.92
C GLY A 250 25.23 -8.13 -24.70
N GLY A 251 24.02 -8.63 -24.91
CA GLY A 251 23.20 -9.29 -23.91
C GLY A 251 21.82 -8.64 -23.69
N ARG A 252 20.93 -9.41 -23.07
CA ARG A 252 19.54 -9.01 -22.80
C ARG A 252 19.46 -7.75 -21.91
N LYS A 253 20.32 -7.63 -20.91
CA LYS A 253 20.33 -6.53 -19.95
C LYS A 253 20.52 -5.17 -20.62
N ASN A 254 21.39 -5.09 -21.63
CA ASN A 254 21.66 -3.85 -22.35
C ASN A 254 20.40 -3.36 -23.08
N ILE A 255 19.59 -4.26 -23.63
CA ILE A 255 18.33 -3.93 -24.30
C ILE A 255 17.28 -3.47 -23.28
N GLU A 256 17.19 -4.14 -22.14
CA GLU A 256 16.26 -3.79 -21.05
C GLU A 256 16.55 -2.39 -20.48
N ASP A 257 17.79 -1.92 -20.53
CA ASP A 257 18.19 -0.58 -20.11
C ASP A 257 18.02 0.46 -21.26
N ASP A 258 18.39 0.13 -22.50
CA ASP A 258 18.39 1.04 -23.65
C ASP A 258 17.01 1.46 -24.12
N ILE A 259 16.04 0.52 -24.18
CA ILE A 259 14.69 0.82 -24.68
C ILE A 259 13.98 1.88 -23.81
N PRO A 260 13.89 1.74 -22.48
CA PRO A 260 13.28 2.78 -21.64
C PRO A 260 14.03 4.09 -21.68
N GLU A 261 15.37 4.08 -21.69
CA GLU A 261 16.19 5.28 -21.75
C GLU A 261 15.96 6.06 -23.05
N SER A 262 15.86 5.37 -24.18
CA SER A 262 15.59 5.97 -25.49
C SER A 262 14.20 6.60 -25.57
N ILE A 263 13.18 5.95 -24.99
CA ILE A 263 11.81 6.50 -24.92
C ILE A 263 11.79 7.77 -24.08
N VAL A 264 12.45 7.77 -22.91
CA VAL A 264 12.52 8.96 -22.04
C VAL A 264 13.23 10.11 -22.75
N LYS A 265 14.37 9.87 -23.39
CA LYS A 265 15.09 10.89 -24.18
C LYS A 265 14.23 11.44 -25.33
N ALA A 266 13.47 10.58 -26.00
CA ALA A 266 12.56 11.01 -27.06
C ALA A 266 11.43 11.90 -26.51
N ALA A 267 10.90 11.57 -25.33
CA ALA A 267 9.89 12.38 -24.65
C ALA A 267 10.44 13.74 -24.20
N GLU A 268 11.64 13.77 -23.59
CA GLU A 268 12.35 15.01 -23.25
C GLU A 268 12.55 15.91 -24.47
N ASN A 269 13.04 15.36 -25.58
CA ASN A 269 13.23 16.09 -26.83
C ASN A 269 11.91 16.62 -27.42
N ALA A 270 10.81 15.87 -27.28
CA ALA A 270 9.50 16.30 -27.75
C ALA A 270 8.95 17.48 -26.94
N VAL A 271 9.24 17.55 -25.65
CA VAL A 271 8.76 18.59 -24.73
C VAL A 271 9.67 19.83 -24.73
N ASP A 272 10.95 19.71 -25.10
CA ASP A 272 11.91 20.80 -25.05
C ASP A 272 11.45 22.01 -25.84
N GLY A 273 11.35 23.18 -25.15
CA GLY A 273 10.85 24.44 -25.73
C GLY A 273 9.37 24.43 -26.18
N VAL A 274 8.61 23.34 -25.94
CA VAL A 274 7.15 23.26 -26.06
C VAL A 274 6.51 23.71 -24.75
N VAL A 275 7.07 23.30 -23.63
CA VAL A 275 6.61 23.66 -22.29
C VAL A 275 7.43 24.88 -21.82
N LYS A 276 6.74 25.99 -21.63
CA LYS A 276 7.30 27.20 -21.02
C LYS A 276 6.87 27.28 -19.58
N THR A 277 7.82 27.29 -18.66
CA THR A 277 7.53 27.43 -17.23
C THR A 277 7.91 28.82 -16.76
N ASN A 278 6.93 29.64 -16.42
CA ASN A 278 7.19 30.91 -15.74
C ASN A 278 7.59 30.57 -14.30
N GLN A 279 8.84 30.82 -13.92
CA GLN A 279 9.39 30.53 -12.59
C GLN A 279 8.64 31.32 -11.52
N ASN A 280 7.61 30.71 -10.92
CA ASN A 280 6.98 31.23 -9.73
C ASN A 280 7.83 30.81 -8.50
N LYS A 281 8.14 31.79 -7.61
CA LYS A 281 8.88 31.57 -6.33
C LYS A 281 8.35 30.39 -5.47
N LYS A 282 7.12 29.97 -5.68
CA LYS A 282 6.53 28.78 -5.04
C LYS A 282 7.16 27.48 -5.49
N HIS A 283 7.48 27.33 -6.77
CA HIS A 283 8.11 26.11 -7.31
C HIS A 283 9.52 25.90 -6.78
N ASP A 284 10.26 26.98 -6.51
CA ASP A 284 11.59 26.90 -5.91
C ASP A 284 11.55 26.43 -4.44
N PHE A 285 10.50 26.79 -3.70
CA PHE A 285 10.31 26.35 -2.32
C PHE A 285 9.98 24.86 -2.24
N ASP A 286 9.05 24.39 -3.09
CA ASP A 286 8.69 22.97 -3.16
C ASP A 286 9.89 22.11 -3.58
N ARG A 287 10.70 22.55 -4.54
CA ARG A 287 11.95 21.90 -4.95
C ARG A 287 12.98 21.81 -3.80
N LYS A 288 13.14 22.88 -3.04
CA LYS A 288 14.05 22.90 -1.88
C LYS A 288 13.58 21.93 -0.80
N LEU A 289 12.27 21.90 -0.53
CA LEU A 289 11.69 20.94 0.42
C LEU A 289 11.83 19.50 -0.07
N ASP A 290 11.58 19.24 -1.35
CA ASP A 290 11.77 17.90 -1.92
C ASP A 290 13.23 17.45 -1.80
N LYS A 291 14.19 18.33 -2.16
CA LYS A 291 15.62 18.03 -2.00
C LYS A 291 16.00 17.73 -0.55
N LEU A 292 15.37 18.41 0.41
CA LEU A 292 15.58 18.18 1.84
C LEU A 292 14.99 16.83 2.31
N PHE A 293 13.75 16.52 1.90
CA PHE A 293 13.02 15.35 2.37
C PHE A 293 13.36 14.06 1.60
N THR A 294 13.87 14.14 0.36
CA THR A 294 14.19 12.97 -0.46
C THR A 294 15.68 12.66 -0.54
N SER A 295 16.55 13.52 -0.01
CA SER A 295 17.99 13.25 0.05
C SER A 295 18.30 12.13 1.04
N LYS A 296 19.22 11.22 0.69
CA LYS A 296 19.66 10.13 1.57
C LYS A 296 20.26 10.61 2.88
N LEU A 297 20.96 11.76 2.87
CA LEU A 297 21.64 12.31 4.06
C LEU A 297 20.68 13.03 5.01
N THR A 298 19.68 13.74 4.50
CA THR A 298 18.77 14.55 5.32
C THR A 298 17.39 13.94 5.47
N GLY A 299 16.88 13.25 4.44
CA GLY A 299 15.52 12.70 4.43
C GLY A 299 15.31 11.59 5.46
N ILE A 300 16.26 10.65 5.62
CA ILE A 300 16.15 9.58 6.61
C ILE A 300 16.21 10.12 8.05
N PRO A 301 17.18 10.98 8.44
CA PRO A 301 17.20 11.58 9.77
C PRO A 301 15.95 12.40 10.09
N ILE A 302 15.45 13.20 9.14
CA ILE A 302 14.22 13.98 9.32
C ILE A 302 13.02 13.05 9.51
N MET A 303 12.94 11.96 8.75
CA MET A 303 11.88 10.95 8.89
C MET A 303 11.87 10.32 10.28
N LEU A 304 13.05 9.95 10.80
CA LEU A 304 13.18 9.37 12.14
C LEU A 304 12.86 10.39 13.24
N LEU A 305 13.32 11.63 13.09
CA LEU A 305 13.03 12.70 14.05
C LEU A 305 11.54 13.05 14.09
N LEU A 306 10.89 13.10 12.93
CA LEU A 306 9.45 13.37 12.84
C LEU A 306 8.63 12.20 13.38
N LEU A 307 9.06 10.98 13.15
CA LEU A 307 8.46 9.78 13.74
C LEU A 307 8.56 9.82 15.26
N LEU A 308 9.76 10.10 15.80
CA LEU A 308 10.00 10.26 17.24
C LEU A 308 9.12 11.36 17.84
N LEU A 309 8.99 12.50 17.16
CA LEU A 309 8.15 13.62 17.60
C LEU A 309 6.67 13.23 17.69
N ILE A 310 6.15 12.53 16.66
CA ILE A 310 4.75 12.07 16.63
C ILE A 310 4.48 11.10 17.79
N PHE A 311 5.37 10.13 18.01
CA PHE A 311 5.22 9.19 19.11
C PHE A 311 5.35 9.86 20.48
N TRP A 312 6.25 10.81 20.63
CA TRP A 312 6.39 11.57 21.86
C TRP A 312 5.13 12.40 22.16
N ILE A 313 4.59 13.13 21.18
CA ILE A 313 3.35 13.90 21.34
C ILE A 313 2.17 12.95 21.66
N THR A 314 2.11 11.79 20.99
CA THR A 314 1.03 10.83 21.21
C THR A 314 1.12 10.21 22.59
N ALA A 315 2.30 9.79 23.04
CA ALA A 315 2.50 9.16 24.34
C ALA A 315 2.25 10.14 25.49
N VAL A 316 2.83 11.35 25.43
CA VAL A 316 2.67 12.35 26.48
C VAL A 316 1.26 12.96 26.47
N GLY A 317 0.75 13.27 25.27
CA GLY A 317 -0.56 13.92 25.12
C GLY A 317 -1.73 13.00 25.48
N ALA A 318 -1.57 11.69 25.36
CA ALA A 318 -2.62 10.73 25.69
C ALA A 318 -2.77 10.47 27.20
N ASN A 319 -1.74 10.72 28.00
CA ASN A 319 -1.73 10.35 29.43
C ASN A 319 -2.89 10.99 30.21
N TYR A 320 -3.02 12.31 30.14
CA TYR A 320 -4.08 13.01 30.88
C TYR A 320 -5.51 12.61 30.46
N PRO A 321 -5.87 12.56 29.16
CA PRO A 321 -7.17 12.08 28.74
C PRO A 321 -7.44 10.62 29.12
N SER A 322 -6.43 9.74 29.05
CA SER A 322 -6.56 8.33 29.46
C SER A 322 -6.86 8.20 30.94
N GLU A 323 -6.15 8.96 31.80
CA GLU A 323 -6.38 8.96 33.24
C GLU A 323 -7.77 9.50 33.61
N LEU A 324 -8.24 10.54 32.91
CA LEU A 324 -9.59 11.07 33.08
C LEU A 324 -10.65 10.00 32.74
N LEU A 325 -10.47 9.30 31.63
CA LEU A 325 -11.38 8.21 31.21
C LEU A 325 -11.35 7.05 32.19
N GLN A 326 -10.18 6.69 32.75
CA GLN A 326 -10.07 5.65 33.76
C GLN A 326 -10.81 6.02 35.04
N ARG A 327 -10.66 7.25 35.53
CA ARG A 327 -11.41 7.75 36.69
C ARG A 327 -12.91 7.71 36.46
N ALA A 328 -13.36 8.17 35.28
CA ALA A 328 -14.78 8.13 34.90
C ALA A 328 -15.31 6.69 34.82
N SER A 329 -14.51 5.79 34.25
CA SER A 329 -14.86 4.36 34.15
C SER A 329 -14.97 3.67 35.52
N GLY A 330 -14.07 4.02 36.44
CA GLY A 330 -14.11 3.53 37.84
C GLY A 330 -15.40 3.94 38.55
N PHE A 331 -15.80 5.20 38.40
CA PHE A 331 -17.07 5.70 38.92
C PHE A 331 -18.29 4.98 38.32
N LEU A 332 -18.29 4.76 37.00
CA LEU A 332 -19.36 4.02 36.32
C LEU A 332 -19.41 2.55 36.75
N THR A 333 -18.26 1.93 36.93
CA THR A 333 -18.15 0.54 37.41
C THR A 333 -18.75 0.39 38.81
N GLN A 334 -18.45 1.32 39.74
CA GLN A 334 -19.01 1.33 41.09
C GLN A 334 -20.54 1.53 41.07
N LYS A 335 -21.05 2.47 40.26
CA LYS A 335 -22.50 2.68 40.11
C LYS A 335 -23.19 1.46 39.52
N LEU A 336 -22.61 0.83 38.50
CA LEU A 336 -23.18 -0.36 37.87
C LEU A 336 -23.22 -1.53 38.86
N MET A 337 -22.18 -1.68 39.70
CA MET A 337 -22.12 -2.67 40.77
C MET A 337 -23.25 -2.46 41.77
N LEU A 338 -23.48 -1.23 42.23
CA LEU A 338 -24.59 -0.87 43.16
C LEU A 338 -25.96 -1.13 42.55
N LEU A 339 -26.16 -0.75 41.29
CA LEU A 339 -27.43 -0.98 40.59
C LEU A 339 -27.76 -2.47 40.49
N LEU A 340 -26.81 -3.31 40.09
CA LEU A 340 -27.01 -4.74 39.99
C LEU A 340 -27.18 -5.41 41.36
N THR A 341 -26.57 -4.88 42.40
CA THR A 341 -26.78 -5.30 43.80
C THR A 341 -28.21 -5.03 44.23
N ASN A 342 -28.70 -3.80 43.99
CA ASN A 342 -30.09 -3.42 44.34
C ASN A 342 -31.15 -4.17 43.51
N ALA A 343 -30.80 -4.59 42.30
CA ALA A 343 -31.64 -5.41 41.44
C ALA A 343 -31.67 -6.90 41.84
N GLY A 344 -30.94 -7.32 42.90
CA GLY A 344 -30.95 -8.69 43.39
C GLY A 344 -30.21 -9.70 42.48
N VAL A 345 -29.33 -9.22 41.58
CA VAL A 345 -28.55 -10.11 40.69
C VAL A 345 -27.57 -10.95 41.52
N SER A 346 -27.45 -12.25 41.20
CA SER A 346 -26.52 -13.15 41.91
C SER A 346 -25.09 -12.62 41.88
N VAL A 347 -24.35 -12.83 42.98
CA VAL A 347 -22.98 -12.30 43.15
C VAL A 347 -22.07 -12.70 41.98
N TRP A 348 -22.12 -13.99 41.59
CA TRP A 348 -21.30 -14.51 40.49
C TRP A 348 -21.57 -13.80 39.15
N LEU A 349 -22.85 -13.64 38.80
CA LEU A 349 -23.24 -13.00 37.55
C LEU A 349 -22.87 -11.49 37.55
N ARG A 350 -23.06 -10.83 38.68
CA ARG A 350 -22.71 -9.42 38.87
C ARG A 350 -21.21 -9.20 38.70
N GLU A 351 -20.39 -10.01 39.37
CA GLU A 351 -18.92 -9.95 39.24
C GLU A 351 -18.46 -10.21 37.80
N MET A 352 -19.01 -11.22 37.15
CA MET A 352 -18.70 -11.54 35.74
C MET A 352 -19.05 -10.37 34.80
N LEU A 353 -20.22 -9.77 34.93
CA LEU A 353 -20.67 -8.68 34.06
C LEU A 353 -19.92 -7.36 34.36
N VAL A 354 -19.68 -7.04 35.62
CA VAL A 354 -19.05 -5.77 36.01
C VAL A 354 -17.54 -5.86 35.91
N ASN A 355 -16.92 -6.79 36.61
CA ASN A 355 -15.46 -6.92 36.68
C ASN A 355 -14.86 -7.70 35.51
N GLY A 356 -15.62 -8.62 34.89
CA GLY A 356 -15.23 -9.32 33.67
C GLY A 356 -15.47 -8.45 32.44
N MET A 357 -16.73 -8.24 32.06
CA MET A 357 -17.07 -7.62 30.78
C MET A 357 -16.88 -6.08 30.78
N PHE A 358 -17.54 -5.38 31.73
CA PHE A 358 -17.60 -3.91 31.69
C PHE A 358 -16.26 -3.26 32.00
N LYS A 359 -15.53 -3.76 32.98
CA LYS A 359 -14.22 -3.23 33.36
C LYS A 359 -13.19 -3.39 32.25
N VAL A 360 -13.16 -4.56 31.57
CA VAL A 360 -12.27 -4.79 30.41
C VAL A 360 -12.64 -3.87 29.24
N LEU A 361 -13.93 -3.68 28.98
CA LEU A 361 -14.40 -2.77 27.95
C LEU A 361 -13.96 -1.34 28.25
N CYS A 362 -14.17 -0.87 29.46
CA CYS A 362 -13.74 0.47 29.89
C CYS A 362 -12.21 0.65 29.82
N TRP A 363 -11.46 -0.38 30.20
CA TRP A 363 -10.01 -0.40 30.06
C TRP A 363 -9.57 -0.17 28.61
N VAL A 364 -10.08 -0.98 27.69
CA VAL A 364 -9.75 -0.89 26.26
C VAL A 364 -10.09 0.49 25.69
N ILE A 365 -11.25 1.05 26.05
CA ILE A 365 -11.65 2.40 25.64
C ILE A 365 -10.68 3.47 26.19
N SER A 366 -10.35 3.40 27.47
CA SER A 366 -9.51 4.41 28.13
C SER A 366 -8.06 4.42 27.61
N VAL A 367 -7.53 3.25 27.27
CA VAL A 367 -6.15 3.11 26.76
C VAL A 367 -6.06 3.35 25.26
N MET A 368 -7.07 3.00 24.46
CA MET A 368 -7.01 3.14 23.00
C MET A 368 -7.47 4.50 22.49
N LEU A 369 -8.55 5.05 23.05
CA LEU A 369 -9.21 6.25 22.48
C LEU A 369 -8.28 7.48 22.43
N PRO A 370 -7.61 7.89 23.51
CA PRO A 370 -6.81 9.12 23.51
C PRO A 370 -5.60 9.07 22.59
N PRO A 371 -4.75 8.02 22.60
CA PRO A 371 -3.64 7.93 21.65
C PRO A 371 -4.11 7.90 20.19
N MET A 372 -5.20 7.21 19.87
CA MET A 372 -5.74 7.16 18.51
C MET A 372 -6.30 8.51 18.07
N ALA A 373 -6.96 9.24 18.98
CA ALA A 373 -7.49 10.58 18.73
C ALA A 373 -6.41 11.63 18.48
N ILE A 374 -5.17 11.39 18.94
CA ILE A 374 -4.02 12.25 18.68
C ILE A 374 -3.26 11.76 17.42
N PHE A 375 -2.96 10.48 17.34
CA PHE A 375 -2.14 9.90 16.27
C PHE A 375 -2.79 10.03 14.90
N PHE A 376 -4.07 9.64 14.73
CA PHE A 376 -4.70 9.67 13.43
C PHE A 376 -4.83 11.07 12.81
N PRO A 377 -5.22 12.12 13.54
CA PRO A 377 -5.20 13.47 13.00
C PRO A 377 -3.79 13.92 12.59
N LEU A 378 -2.77 13.72 13.44
CA LEU A 378 -1.38 14.08 13.12
C LEU A 378 -0.90 13.37 11.85
N PHE A 379 -1.18 12.08 11.75
CA PHE A 379 -0.81 11.29 10.59
C PHE A 379 -1.54 11.75 9.31
N THR A 380 -2.85 12.01 9.41
CA THR A 380 -3.65 12.51 8.26
C THR A 380 -3.21 13.91 7.85
N LEU A 381 -2.78 14.76 8.79
CA LEU A 381 -2.21 16.07 8.46
C LEU A 381 -0.90 15.94 7.65
N LEU A 382 -0.05 14.97 7.99
CA LEU A 382 1.16 14.68 7.20
C LEU A 382 0.84 14.11 5.82
N GLU A 383 -0.20 13.29 5.72
CA GLU A 383 -0.72 12.74 4.47
C GLU A 383 -1.22 13.88 3.58
N ASP A 384 -2.09 14.75 4.08
CA ASP A 384 -2.65 15.90 3.36
C ASP A 384 -1.58 16.93 2.95
N PHE A 385 -0.58 17.14 3.80
CA PHE A 385 0.58 17.99 3.48
C PHE A 385 1.40 17.41 2.32
N GLY A 386 1.32 16.09 2.06
CA GLY A 386 2.07 15.40 1.01
C GLY A 386 3.42 14.86 1.47
N TYR A 387 3.68 14.76 2.79
CA TYR A 387 4.95 14.24 3.30
C TYR A 387 5.07 12.71 3.14
N LEU A 388 3.98 11.96 3.31
CA LEU A 388 4.01 10.48 3.26
C LEU A 388 4.52 9.91 1.93
N PRO A 389 4.19 10.46 0.74
CA PRO A 389 4.80 10.02 -0.51
C PRO A 389 6.33 10.15 -0.52
N ARG A 390 6.91 11.15 0.18
CA ARG A 390 8.37 11.32 0.32
C ARG A 390 8.99 10.24 1.21
N VAL A 391 8.29 9.84 2.26
CA VAL A 391 8.68 8.68 3.08
C VAL A 391 8.69 7.40 2.24
N ALA A 392 7.63 7.18 1.45
CA ALA A 392 7.55 6.02 0.55
C ALA A 392 8.68 6.03 -0.48
N PHE A 393 9.03 7.20 -1.04
CA PHE A 393 10.15 7.35 -1.96
C PHE A 393 11.50 6.97 -1.32
N ASN A 394 11.77 7.45 -0.10
CA ASN A 394 13.02 7.13 0.60
C ASN A 394 13.17 5.63 0.90
N LEU A 395 12.08 4.93 1.16
CA LEU A 395 12.07 3.51 1.48
C LEU A 395 11.91 2.61 0.25
N ASP A 396 11.50 3.15 -0.91
CA ASP A 396 11.19 2.37 -2.13
C ASP A 396 12.38 1.51 -2.59
N HIS A 397 13.59 2.07 -2.57
CA HIS A 397 14.79 1.31 -2.95
C HIS A 397 15.02 0.06 -2.05
N GLY A 398 14.74 0.18 -0.75
CA GLY A 398 14.81 -0.94 0.19
C GLY A 398 13.76 -2.00 -0.12
N PHE A 399 12.51 -1.58 -0.35
CA PHE A 399 11.42 -2.50 -0.66
C PHE A 399 11.60 -3.20 -2.02
N ARG A 400 12.07 -2.50 -3.05
CA ARG A 400 12.37 -3.11 -4.36
C ARG A 400 13.44 -4.20 -4.26
N LYS A 401 14.51 -3.99 -3.48
CA LYS A 401 15.51 -5.02 -3.20
C LYS A 401 14.93 -6.26 -2.51
N CYS A 402 13.82 -6.09 -1.80
CA CYS A 402 13.11 -7.17 -1.12
C CYS A 402 12.00 -7.79 -1.97
N GLY A 403 11.82 -7.33 -3.22
CA GLY A 403 10.82 -7.86 -4.15
C GLY A 403 9.41 -7.29 -3.98
N THR A 404 9.29 -6.06 -3.42
CA THR A 404 8.03 -5.35 -3.21
C THR A 404 8.15 -3.88 -3.63
N CYS A 405 7.09 -3.08 -3.53
CA CYS A 405 7.09 -1.67 -3.92
C CYS A 405 7.06 -0.72 -2.73
N GLY A 406 7.47 0.54 -2.95
CA GLY A 406 7.49 1.58 -1.93
C GLY A 406 6.12 1.96 -1.34
N LYS A 407 4.99 1.63 -2.00
CA LYS A 407 3.65 1.81 -1.44
C LYS A 407 3.47 1.03 -0.13
N GLN A 408 4.22 -0.05 0.08
CA GLN A 408 4.21 -0.80 1.34
C GLN A 408 4.62 0.06 2.54
N ALA A 409 5.51 1.05 2.36
CA ALA A 409 5.84 2.00 3.41
C ALA A 409 4.63 2.80 3.90
N LEU A 410 3.73 3.22 2.99
CA LEU A 410 2.51 3.94 3.36
C LEU A 410 1.57 3.08 4.19
N THR A 411 1.41 1.81 3.81
CA THR A 411 0.56 0.86 4.57
C THR A 411 1.13 0.55 5.94
N MET A 412 2.46 0.45 6.07
CA MET A 412 3.14 0.33 7.35
C MET A 412 2.91 1.56 8.24
N CYS A 413 3.04 2.74 7.69
CA CYS A 413 2.78 3.98 8.43
C CYS A 413 1.35 4.03 8.99
N MET A 414 0.35 3.58 8.23
CA MET A 414 -1.02 3.41 8.73
C MET A 414 -1.12 2.32 9.81
N GLY A 415 -0.29 1.27 9.69
CA GLY A 415 -0.19 0.15 10.64
C GLY A 415 0.25 0.57 12.04
N PHE A 416 1.10 1.60 12.17
CA PHE A 416 1.49 2.15 13.49
C PHE A 416 0.29 2.66 14.30
N GLY A 417 -0.74 3.20 13.63
CA GLY A 417 -2.00 3.54 14.30
C GLY A 417 -2.81 2.30 14.61
N CYS A 418 -3.10 1.48 13.60
CA CYS A 418 -3.86 0.24 13.74
C CYS A 418 -3.54 -0.71 12.57
N ASN A 419 -3.14 -1.93 12.86
CA ASN A 419 -2.83 -2.93 11.82
C ASN A 419 -4.02 -3.22 10.90
N ALA A 420 -5.26 -3.22 11.42
CA ALA A 420 -6.45 -3.38 10.58
C ALA A 420 -6.61 -2.25 9.56
N VAL A 421 -6.25 -1.00 9.93
CA VAL A 421 -6.24 0.14 9.01
C VAL A 421 -5.10 0.01 8.00
N GLY A 422 -3.92 -0.43 8.42
CA GLY A 422 -2.80 -0.72 7.53
C GLY A 422 -3.15 -1.79 6.49
N VAL A 423 -3.83 -2.86 6.90
CA VAL A 423 -4.31 -3.92 5.99
C VAL A 423 -5.31 -3.39 4.97
N THR A 424 -6.29 -2.58 5.39
CA THR A 424 -7.20 -1.92 4.42
C THR A 424 -6.47 -0.94 3.51
N GLY A 425 -5.44 -0.27 4.01
CA GLY A 425 -4.56 0.60 3.24
C GLY A 425 -3.81 -0.13 2.11
N CYS A 426 -3.60 -1.45 2.22
CA CYS A 426 -2.95 -2.24 1.17
C CYS A 426 -3.72 -2.28 -0.17
N ARG A 427 -4.97 -1.77 -0.19
CA ARG A 427 -5.73 -1.56 -1.45
C ARG A 427 -5.07 -0.59 -2.43
N ILE A 428 -4.17 0.28 -1.95
CA ILE A 428 -3.40 1.20 -2.81
C ILE A 428 -2.32 0.49 -3.63
N ILE A 429 -2.02 -0.77 -3.33
CA ILE A 429 -1.02 -1.58 -4.02
C ILE A 429 -1.71 -2.34 -5.16
N ASP A 430 -1.28 -2.07 -6.38
CA ASP A 430 -1.93 -2.56 -7.60
C ASP A 430 -1.66 -4.06 -7.82
N SER A 431 -0.43 -4.51 -7.57
CA SER A 431 -0.03 -5.92 -7.73
C SER A 431 -0.67 -6.81 -6.65
N PRO A 432 -1.50 -7.82 -7.01
CA PRO A 432 -2.10 -8.74 -6.04
C PRO A 432 -1.06 -9.46 -5.17
N ARG A 433 0.08 -9.82 -5.76
CA ARG A 433 1.21 -10.46 -5.07
C ARG A 433 1.81 -9.54 -4.00
N GLU A 434 2.14 -8.31 -4.37
CA GLU A 434 2.74 -7.33 -3.45
C GLU A 434 1.75 -6.89 -2.38
N LYS A 435 0.47 -6.79 -2.72
CA LYS A 435 -0.62 -6.56 -1.78
C LYS A 435 -0.66 -7.65 -0.70
N LEU A 436 -0.54 -8.93 -1.08
CA LEU A 436 -0.51 -10.03 -0.11
C LEU A 436 0.74 -9.98 0.78
N ILE A 437 1.93 -9.69 0.21
CA ILE A 437 3.15 -9.51 1.01
C ILE A 437 2.96 -8.37 2.02
N ALA A 438 2.42 -7.23 1.58
CA ALA A 438 2.17 -6.08 2.43
C ALA A 438 1.16 -6.39 3.55
N VAL A 439 0.09 -7.12 3.26
CA VAL A 439 -0.92 -7.56 4.24
C VAL A 439 -0.28 -8.44 5.32
N ILE A 440 0.52 -9.45 4.94
CA ILE A 440 1.16 -10.38 5.87
C ILE A 440 2.19 -9.63 6.73
N THR A 441 3.05 -8.83 6.12
CA THR A 441 4.13 -8.14 6.82
C THR A 441 3.67 -6.94 7.64
N ASN A 442 2.48 -6.38 7.37
CA ASN A 442 1.88 -5.35 8.21
C ASN A 442 1.62 -5.83 9.65
N CYS A 443 1.49 -7.16 9.87
CA CYS A 443 1.35 -7.74 11.20
C CYS A 443 2.59 -7.57 12.09
N LEU A 444 3.76 -7.34 11.50
CA LEU A 444 5.02 -7.09 12.20
C LEU A 444 5.17 -5.64 12.67
N VAL A 445 4.34 -4.75 12.17
CA VAL A 445 4.36 -3.33 12.55
C VAL A 445 3.69 -3.16 13.92
N PRO A 446 4.37 -2.59 14.94
CA PRO A 446 3.76 -2.36 16.23
C PRO A 446 2.65 -1.31 16.11
N CYS A 447 1.44 -1.69 16.46
CA CYS A 447 0.30 -0.79 16.49
C CYS A 447 0.16 -0.08 17.85
N ASN A 448 -0.73 0.90 17.90
CA ASN A 448 -0.99 1.68 19.12
C ASN A 448 -1.32 0.80 20.36
N GLY A 449 -2.03 -0.32 20.17
CA GLY A 449 -2.35 -1.26 21.28
C GLY A 449 -1.13 -1.99 21.86
N ARG A 450 0.02 -2.03 21.13
CA ARG A 450 1.27 -2.62 21.62
C ARG A 450 2.17 -1.59 22.33
N PHE A 451 2.01 -0.30 22.04
CA PHE A 451 2.89 0.74 22.63
C PHE A 451 2.86 0.83 24.15
N PRO A 452 1.70 0.78 24.85
CA PRO A 452 1.69 0.84 26.31
C PRO A 452 2.54 -0.26 26.94
N SER A 453 2.44 -1.49 26.46
CA SER A 453 3.24 -2.61 26.95
C SER A 453 4.73 -2.43 26.67
N LEU A 454 5.10 -2.00 25.46
CA LEU A 454 6.48 -1.74 25.08
C LEU A 454 7.08 -0.59 25.90
N ILE A 455 6.37 0.52 26.04
CA ILE A 455 6.81 1.69 26.81
C ILE A 455 7.03 1.32 28.28
N SER A 456 6.10 0.59 28.89
CA SER A 456 6.21 0.18 30.30
C SER A 456 7.44 -0.69 30.53
N ILE A 457 7.66 -1.74 29.72
CA ILE A 457 8.81 -2.64 29.89
C ILE A 457 10.13 -1.92 29.58
N ILE A 458 10.20 -1.11 28.52
CA ILE A 458 11.39 -0.31 28.19
C ILE A 458 11.72 0.65 29.37
N THR A 459 10.71 1.31 29.92
CA THR A 459 10.91 2.29 31.00
C THR A 459 11.40 1.62 32.30
N ILE A 460 10.84 0.44 32.61
CA ILE A 460 11.17 -0.30 33.85
C ILE A 460 12.57 -0.89 33.79
N PHE A 461 12.93 -1.55 32.70
CA PHE A 461 14.19 -2.29 32.64
C PHE A 461 15.35 -1.48 32.06
N PHE A 462 15.11 -0.57 31.13
CA PHE A 462 16.19 0.10 30.40
C PHE A 462 16.32 1.59 30.71
N ALA A 463 15.26 2.27 31.17
CA ALA A 463 15.29 3.70 31.48
C ALA A 463 15.26 4.00 33.01
N ALA A 464 15.41 3.01 33.87
CA ALA A 464 15.33 3.17 35.34
C ALA A 464 16.42 4.07 35.94
N GLY A 465 17.58 4.21 35.27
CA GLY A 465 18.69 5.05 35.74
C GLY A 465 18.59 6.54 35.41
N SER A 466 17.57 6.95 34.61
CA SER A 466 17.39 8.35 34.20
C SER A 466 16.23 9.03 34.92
N PHE A 467 16.31 10.36 35.12
CA PHE A 467 15.31 11.13 35.84
C PHE A 467 14.65 12.20 34.94
N GLY A 468 13.40 12.54 35.24
CA GLY A 468 12.68 13.64 34.62
C GLY A 468 12.56 13.54 33.09
N ILE A 469 12.85 14.63 32.38
CA ILE A 469 12.76 14.74 30.92
C ILE A 469 13.73 13.77 30.22
N CYS A 470 14.92 13.54 30.77
CA CYS A 470 15.89 12.59 30.17
C CYS A 470 15.33 11.17 30.08
N ARG A 471 14.56 10.73 31.10
CA ARG A 471 13.90 9.43 31.10
C ARG A 471 12.90 9.31 29.95
N SER A 472 12.08 10.34 29.74
CA SER A 472 11.07 10.37 28.67
C SER A 472 11.73 10.35 27.29
N VAL A 473 12.77 11.15 27.06
CA VAL A 473 13.50 11.19 25.79
C VAL A 473 14.22 9.86 25.52
N PHE A 474 14.86 9.28 26.55
CA PHE A 474 15.56 7.99 26.40
C PHE A 474 14.60 6.84 26.09
N THR A 475 13.44 6.79 26.77
CA THR A 475 12.38 5.82 26.46
C THR A 475 11.87 5.98 25.02
N ALA A 476 11.65 7.22 24.56
CA ALA A 476 11.24 7.50 23.21
C ALA A 476 12.30 7.10 22.17
N ALA A 477 13.59 7.31 22.47
CA ALA A 477 14.69 6.88 21.61
C ALA A 477 14.78 5.36 21.50
N LEU A 478 14.64 4.63 22.61
CA LEU A 478 14.60 3.16 22.61
C LEU A 478 13.36 2.63 21.87
N LEU A 479 12.21 3.23 22.07
CA LEU A 479 11.00 2.88 21.33
C LEU A 479 11.20 3.09 19.80
N THR A 480 11.82 4.19 19.41
CA THR A 480 12.15 4.46 18.00
C THR A 480 13.10 3.39 17.46
N LEU A 481 14.09 2.95 18.24
CA LEU A 481 14.99 1.86 17.85
C LEU A 481 14.21 0.54 17.63
N VAL A 482 13.28 0.21 18.51
CA VAL A 482 12.38 -0.96 18.39
C VAL A 482 11.53 -0.86 17.14
N ILE A 483 11.04 0.33 16.78
CA ILE A 483 10.28 0.57 15.55
C ILE A 483 11.17 0.40 14.31
N VAL A 484 12.38 0.95 14.31
CA VAL A 484 13.35 0.76 13.22
C VAL A 484 13.66 -0.73 13.03
N PHE A 485 13.82 -1.47 14.13
CA PHE A 485 14.01 -2.91 14.08
C PHE A 485 12.78 -3.63 13.45
N SER A 486 11.58 -3.23 13.79
CA SER A 486 10.34 -3.74 13.17
C SER A 486 10.31 -3.48 11.65
N VAL A 487 10.77 -2.31 11.19
CA VAL A 487 10.91 -2.00 9.75
C VAL A 487 11.91 -2.94 9.09
N LEU A 488 13.06 -3.18 9.71
CA LEU A 488 14.06 -4.14 9.21
C LEU A 488 13.49 -5.57 9.14
N LEU A 489 12.74 -6.00 10.16
CA LEU A 489 12.03 -7.28 10.13
C LEU A 489 11.04 -7.37 8.97
N THR A 490 10.35 -6.27 8.67
CA THR A 490 9.45 -6.21 7.51
C THR A 490 10.19 -6.40 6.19
N PHE A 491 11.37 -5.80 6.01
CA PHE A 491 12.21 -6.04 4.82
C PHE A 491 12.64 -7.49 4.72
N VAL A 492 13.13 -8.08 5.81
CA VAL A 492 13.54 -9.49 5.84
C VAL A 492 12.37 -10.41 5.49
N SER A 493 11.22 -10.19 6.12
CA SER A 493 10.00 -10.97 5.89
C SER A 493 9.48 -10.83 4.45
N SER A 494 9.47 -9.62 3.91
CA SER A 494 9.10 -9.37 2.50
C SER A 494 10.02 -10.14 1.56
N ARG A 495 11.33 -10.14 1.82
CA ARG A 495 12.31 -10.91 1.02
C ARG A 495 12.10 -12.42 1.14
N ILE A 496 11.82 -12.94 2.32
CA ILE A 496 11.52 -14.36 2.53
C ILE A 496 10.25 -14.74 1.75
N LEU A 497 9.16 -14.00 1.92
CA LEU A 497 7.88 -14.25 1.25
C LEU A 497 8.00 -14.16 -0.27
N SER A 498 8.74 -13.16 -0.80
CA SER A 498 8.92 -12.98 -2.24
C SER A 498 9.78 -14.07 -2.89
N LYS A 499 10.62 -14.76 -2.11
CA LYS A 499 11.45 -15.89 -2.60
C LYS A 499 10.81 -17.26 -2.39
N THR A 500 9.84 -17.38 -1.48
CA THR A 500 9.21 -18.66 -1.10
C THR A 500 7.78 -18.78 -1.59
N LEU A 501 6.82 -18.24 -0.84
CA LEU A 501 5.37 -18.39 -1.07
C LEU A 501 4.84 -17.53 -2.22
N LEU A 502 5.36 -16.31 -2.38
CA LEU A 502 4.87 -15.31 -3.33
C LEU A 502 5.96 -14.93 -4.33
N ARG A 503 6.47 -15.91 -5.06
CA ARG A 503 7.54 -15.73 -6.07
C ARG A 503 7.05 -14.84 -7.21
N GLY A 504 7.92 -13.96 -7.70
CA GLY A 504 7.66 -13.09 -8.85
C GLY A 504 8.58 -11.87 -8.89
N VAL A 505 8.49 -11.11 -9.98
CA VAL A 505 9.24 -9.87 -10.19
C VAL A 505 8.48 -8.72 -9.52
N PRO A 506 9.16 -7.77 -8.86
CA PRO A 506 8.50 -6.57 -8.33
C PRO A 506 7.89 -5.74 -9.45
N SER A 507 6.74 -5.12 -9.19
CA SER A 507 6.10 -4.22 -10.15
C SER A 507 6.96 -2.97 -10.39
N SER A 508 7.05 -2.53 -11.64
CA SER A 508 7.71 -1.27 -12.00
C SER A 508 6.80 -0.09 -11.69
N PHE A 509 6.65 0.22 -10.40
CA PHE A 509 5.85 1.36 -9.98
C PHE A 509 6.69 2.63 -9.93
N THR A 510 6.25 3.68 -10.62
CA THR A 510 6.77 5.03 -10.48
C THR A 510 5.95 5.78 -9.44
N LEU A 511 6.58 6.13 -8.32
CA LEU A 511 5.91 6.88 -7.26
C LEU A 511 5.69 8.33 -7.71
N GLU A 512 4.44 8.75 -7.86
CA GLU A 512 4.09 10.15 -8.08
C GLU A 512 4.21 10.94 -6.78
N MET A 513 4.98 12.02 -6.81
CA MET A 513 5.06 12.95 -5.69
C MET A 513 4.02 14.06 -5.88
N PRO A 514 2.90 14.04 -5.15
CA PRO A 514 1.93 15.13 -5.22
C PRO A 514 2.57 16.44 -4.70
N PRO A 515 2.14 17.60 -5.22
CA PRO A 515 2.60 18.88 -4.71
C PRO A 515 2.19 19.08 -3.26
N TYR A 516 2.98 19.87 -2.51
CA TYR A 516 2.63 20.23 -1.13
C TYR A 516 1.34 21.04 -1.09
N ARG A 517 0.43 20.64 -0.20
CA ARG A 517 -0.87 21.29 0.01
C ARG A 517 -0.97 21.84 1.41
N LYS A 518 -1.62 22.97 1.59
CA LYS A 518 -1.97 23.44 2.93
C LYS A 518 -3.08 22.55 3.49
N PRO A 519 -2.86 21.83 4.59
CA PRO A 519 -3.87 20.94 5.16
C PRO A 519 -5.04 21.76 5.72
N GLN A 520 -6.25 21.24 5.56
CA GLN A 520 -7.47 21.80 6.17
C GLN A 520 -7.61 21.27 7.60
N VAL A 521 -6.84 21.82 8.53
CA VAL A 521 -6.61 21.27 9.88
C VAL A 521 -7.89 20.84 10.59
N LEU A 522 -8.88 21.74 10.70
CA LEU A 522 -10.13 21.46 11.44
C LEU A 522 -10.93 20.33 10.79
N LYS A 523 -11.05 20.34 9.45
CA LYS A 523 -11.77 19.31 8.71
C LYS A 523 -11.11 17.95 8.80
N VAL A 524 -9.77 17.92 8.76
CA VAL A 524 -8.97 16.70 8.90
C VAL A 524 -9.13 16.12 10.30
N ILE A 525 -9.05 16.94 11.36
CA ILE A 525 -9.21 16.49 12.74
C ILE A 525 -10.60 15.87 12.95
N VAL A 526 -11.65 16.58 12.58
CA VAL A 526 -13.03 16.09 12.73
C VAL A 526 -13.23 14.78 11.97
N ARG A 527 -12.84 14.73 10.70
CA ARG A 527 -12.98 13.53 9.88
C ARG A 527 -12.16 12.35 10.41
N SER A 528 -10.93 12.57 10.87
CA SER A 528 -10.08 11.51 11.44
C SER A 528 -10.67 10.93 12.72
N ILE A 529 -11.26 11.75 13.57
CA ILE A 529 -11.90 11.28 14.81
C ILE A 529 -13.14 10.44 14.50
N PHE A 530 -14.05 10.94 13.65
CA PHE A 530 -15.30 10.24 13.37
C PHE A 530 -15.13 9.03 12.45
N ASP A 531 -14.41 9.15 11.35
CA ASP A 531 -14.34 8.09 10.34
C ASP A 531 -13.32 6.99 10.70
N ARG A 532 -12.23 7.35 11.42
CA ARG A 532 -11.16 6.40 11.76
C ARG A 532 -11.21 5.98 13.22
N THR A 533 -11.18 6.92 14.16
CA THR A 533 -11.04 6.60 15.59
C THR A 533 -12.27 5.89 16.14
N LEU A 534 -13.48 6.46 15.98
CA LEU A 534 -14.70 5.87 16.51
C LEU A 534 -15.07 4.54 15.83
N PHE A 535 -14.80 4.41 14.54
CA PHE A 535 -15.06 3.15 13.82
C PHE A 535 -14.17 2.00 14.32
N VAL A 536 -12.88 2.26 14.53
CA VAL A 536 -11.93 1.26 15.05
C VAL A 536 -12.26 0.93 16.51
N LEU A 537 -12.59 1.95 17.32
CA LEU A 537 -12.98 1.78 18.71
C LEU A 537 -14.23 0.91 18.86
N GLY A 538 -15.26 1.14 18.05
CA GLY A 538 -16.49 0.32 18.08
C GLY A 538 -16.22 -1.16 17.78
N ARG A 539 -15.31 -1.45 16.86
CA ARG A 539 -14.90 -2.83 16.55
C ARG A 539 -14.09 -3.44 17.69
N ALA A 540 -13.19 -2.67 18.31
CA ALA A 540 -12.41 -3.14 19.44
C ALA A 540 -13.30 -3.43 20.65
N ALA A 541 -14.27 -2.57 20.94
CA ALA A 541 -15.25 -2.73 22.01
C ALA A 541 -16.11 -3.99 21.83
N ALA A 542 -16.58 -4.25 20.61
CA ALA A 542 -17.39 -5.44 20.31
C ALA A 542 -16.66 -6.76 20.57
N VAL A 543 -15.33 -6.77 20.43
CA VAL A 543 -14.50 -7.96 20.69
C VAL A 543 -14.02 -8.01 22.15
N ALA A 544 -13.74 -6.86 22.77
CA ALA A 544 -13.25 -6.76 24.15
C ALA A 544 -14.28 -7.22 25.18
N ALA A 545 -15.57 -6.93 24.95
CA ALA A 545 -16.63 -7.32 25.89
C ALA A 545 -16.75 -8.85 26.11
N PRO A 546 -16.89 -9.71 25.09
CA PRO A 546 -16.90 -11.17 25.28
C PRO A 546 -15.54 -11.70 25.77
N ALA A 547 -14.44 -11.08 25.33
CA ALA A 547 -13.11 -11.45 25.80
C ALA A 547 -12.95 -11.25 27.30
N GLY A 548 -13.47 -10.15 27.84
CA GLY A 548 -13.46 -9.87 29.27
C GLY A 548 -14.15 -10.95 30.08
N ILE A 549 -15.28 -11.50 29.59
CA ILE A 549 -15.97 -12.62 30.22
C ILE A 549 -15.06 -13.88 30.24
N ILE A 550 -14.41 -14.18 29.11
CA ILE A 550 -13.51 -15.35 29.01
C ILE A 550 -12.32 -15.22 29.97
N ILE A 551 -11.71 -14.04 30.04
CA ILE A 551 -10.57 -13.74 30.93
C ILE A 551 -11.00 -13.90 32.39
N TRP A 552 -12.16 -13.34 32.74
CA TRP A 552 -12.71 -13.44 34.10
C TRP A 552 -13.01 -14.89 34.49
N LEU A 553 -13.63 -15.68 33.60
CA LEU A 553 -13.90 -17.11 33.81
C LEU A 553 -12.58 -17.86 34.00
N ALA A 554 -11.57 -17.62 33.17
CA ALA A 554 -10.28 -18.29 33.30
C ALA A 554 -9.60 -18.00 34.66
N ALA A 555 -9.78 -16.77 35.19
CA ALA A 555 -9.19 -16.36 36.47
C ALA A 555 -9.96 -16.88 37.70
N ASN A 556 -11.30 -16.99 37.62
CA ASN A 556 -12.16 -17.24 38.79
C ASN A 556 -12.72 -18.68 38.87
N VAL A 557 -12.67 -19.42 37.74
CA VAL A 557 -13.06 -20.85 37.78
C VAL A 557 -11.88 -21.68 38.24
N THR A 558 -12.06 -22.39 39.35
CA THR A 558 -11.04 -23.27 39.92
C THR A 558 -11.31 -24.74 39.58
N VAL A 559 -10.27 -25.43 39.14
CA VAL A 559 -10.26 -26.86 38.89
C VAL A 559 -9.17 -27.50 39.73
N ARG A 560 -9.51 -28.44 40.58
CA ARG A 560 -8.59 -29.12 41.52
C ARG A 560 -7.83 -28.15 42.48
N GLY A 561 -8.47 -27.03 42.85
CA GLY A 561 -7.88 -26.06 43.78
C GLY A 561 -7.02 -24.96 43.16
N GLU A 562 -6.77 -25.03 41.85
CA GLU A 562 -6.04 -23.98 41.11
C GLU A 562 -6.96 -23.29 40.11
N SER A 563 -6.73 -22.00 39.80
CA SER A 563 -7.46 -21.30 38.74
C SER A 563 -7.11 -21.88 37.35
N LEU A 564 -8.09 -21.89 36.45
CA LEU A 564 -7.83 -22.30 35.06
C LEU A 564 -6.66 -21.50 34.43
N LEU A 565 -6.52 -20.23 34.80
CA LEU A 565 -5.44 -19.38 34.36
C LEU A 565 -4.07 -19.89 34.82
N SER A 566 -3.95 -20.28 36.10
CA SER A 566 -2.72 -20.83 36.70
C SER A 566 -2.38 -22.20 36.09
N ALA A 567 -3.36 -23.10 35.95
CA ALA A 567 -3.15 -24.40 35.34
C ALA A 567 -2.71 -24.32 33.89
N PHE A 568 -3.30 -23.38 33.09
CA PHE A 568 -2.94 -23.17 31.71
C PHE A 568 -1.55 -22.56 31.58
N SER A 569 -1.20 -21.57 32.43
CA SER A 569 0.14 -20.97 32.48
C SER A 569 1.20 -22.00 32.85
N GLY A 570 0.92 -22.88 33.85
CA GLY A 570 1.84 -23.95 34.23
C GLY A 570 2.07 -24.96 33.09
N ALA A 571 1.03 -25.32 32.33
CA ALA A 571 1.17 -26.21 31.17
C ALA A 571 2.00 -25.61 30.04
N LEU A 572 1.97 -24.28 29.84
CA LEU A 572 2.75 -23.60 28.81
C LEU A 572 4.18 -23.24 29.25
N ASP A 573 4.48 -23.27 30.54
CA ASP A 573 5.74 -22.82 31.11
C ASP A 573 6.99 -23.54 30.55
N PRO A 574 7.01 -24.87 30.37
CA PRO A 574 8.16 -25.55 29.78
C PRO A 574 8.50 -25.06 28.36
N PHE A 575 7.46 -24.80 27.55
CA PHE A 575 7.64 -24.29 26.20
C PHE A 575 8.06 -22.80 26.22
N ALA A 576 7.43 -21.99 27.06
CA ALA A 576 7.72 -20.57 27.17
C ALA A 576 9.19 -20.32 27.62
N LYS A 577 9.72 -21.12 28.54
CA LYS A 577 11.11 -21.04 29.00
C LYS A 577 12.14 -21.29 27.89
N LEU A 578 11.83 -22.12 26.90
CA LEU A 578 12.70 -22.34 25.76
C LEU A 578 12.92 -21.08 24.93
N ILE A 579 11.93 -20.22 24.88
CA ILE A 579 11.98 -18.96 24.11
C ILE A 579 12.29 -17.74 25.00
N GLY A 580 12.72 -17.95 26.23
CA GLY A 580 13.10 -16.88 27.15
C GLY A 580 11.93 -16.08 27.76
N LEU A 581 10.72 -16.63 27.67
CA LEU A 581 9.49 -16.14 28.31
C LEU A 581 9.10 -17.10 29.43
N ASP A 582 8.03 -16.78 30.19
CA ASP A 582 7.39 -17.70 31.10
C ASP A 582 5.97 -18.07 30.63
N GLY A 583 5.36 -19.07 31.27
CA GLY A 583 4.02 -19.52 30.91
C GLY A 583 2.94 -18.46 31.13
N VAL A 584 3.12 -17.57 32.08
CA VAL A 584 2.18 -16.46 32.35
C VAL A 584 2.22 -15.44 31.21
N ILE A 585 3.42 -15.07 30.75
CA ILE A 585 3.59 -14.16 29.61
C ILE A 585 2.91 -14.72 28.38
N LEU A 586 3.17 -15.99 28.05
CA LEU A 586 2.60 -16.62 26.85
C LEU A 586 1.06 -16.75 26.95
N THR A 587 0.55 -17.10 28.13
CA THR A 587 -0.89 -17.12 28.43
C THR A 587 -1.51 -15.72 28.25
N ALA A 588 -0.83 -14.67 28.75
CA ALA A 588 -1.31 -13.30 28.60
C ALA A 588 -1.39 -12.87 27.13
N PHE A 589 -0.43 -13.26 26.28
CA PHE A 589 -0.53 -13.03 24.85
C PHE A 589 -1.69 -13.79 24.19
N ILE A 590 -1.95 -15.04 24.60
CA ILE A 590 -3.06 -15.84 24.07
C ILE A 590 -4.41 -15.22 24.47
N LEU A 591 -4.59 -14.88 25.72
CA LEU A 591 -5.82 -14.24 26.20
C LEU A 591 -5.97 -12.79 25.74
N GLY A 592 -4.85 -12.11 25.48
CA GLY A 592 -4.77 -10.78 24.89
C GLY A 592 -5.03 -10.73 23.38
N PHE A 593 -5.27 -11.87 22.72
CA PHE A 593 -5.58 -11.96 21.30
C PHE A 593 -6.74 -11.05 20.83
N PRO A 594 -7.82 -10.86 21.58
CA PRO A 594 -8.85 -9.88 21.23
C PRO A 594 -8.35 -8.45 21.16
N ALA A 595 -7.49 -8.05 22.13
CA ALA A 595 -7.01 -6.69 22.30
C ALA A 595 -5.62 -6.71 22.95
N ASN A 596 -4.58 -6.34 22.19
CA ASN A 596 -3.17 -6.45 22.61
C ASN A 596 -2.82 -5.61 23.84
N GLU A 597 -3.56 -4.54 24.11
CA GLU A 597 -3.42 -3.69 25.29
C GLU A 597 -3.75 -4.38 26.61
N THR A 598 -4.46 -5.50 26.57
CA THR A 598 -4.83 -6.28 27.78
C THR A 598 -3.72 -7.23 28.24
N VAL A 599 -2.65 -7.40 27.46
CA VAL A 599 -1.58 -8.38 27.77
C VAL A 599 -0.94 -8.10 29.12
N VAL A 600 -0.49 -6.86 29.40
CA VAL A 600 0.13 -6.52 30.68
C VAL A 600 -0.84 -6.62 31.86
N PRO A 601 -2.07 -6.11 31.83
CA PRO A 601 -3.07 -6.33 32.89
C PRO A 601 -3.38 -7.81 33.16
N ILE A 602 -3.49 -8.64 32.13
CA ILE A 602 -3.71 -10.09 32.31
C ILE A 602 -2.49 -10.75 32.99
N MET A 603 -1.30 -10.35 32.59
CA MET A 603 -0.06 -10.85 33.17
C MET A 603 0.04 -10.47 34.68
N ILE A 604 -0.27 -9.21 35.02
CA ILE A 604 -0.31 -8.77 36.44
C ILE A 604 -1.35 -9.56 37.22
N MET A 605 -2.56 -9.70 36.69
CA MET A 605 -3.65 -10.49 37.31
C MET A 605 -3.21 -11.93 37.57
N ALA A 606 -2.49 -12.55 36.63
CA ALA A 606 -2.00 -13.91 36.79
C ALA A 606 -0.89 -14.02 37.84
N TYR A 607 0.06 -13.08 37.89
CA TYR A 607 1.13 -13.06 38.90
C TYR A 607 0.62 -12.75 40.32
N THR A 608 -0.38 -11.89 40.43
CA THR A 608 -0.95 -11.50 41.72
C THR A 608 -2.12 -12.36 42.18
N ALA A 609 -2.61 -13.25 41.33
CA ALA A 609 -3.77 -14.12 41.58
C ALA A 609 -5.03 -13.34 42.04
N THR A 610 -5.24 -12.12 41.55
CA THR A 610 -6.32 -11.21 42.03
C THR A 610 -7.71 -11.53 41.45
N GLY A 611 -7.81 -12.42 40.46
CA GLY A 611 -9.10 -12.78 39.84
C GLY A 611 -9.80 -11.70 39.03
N THR A 612 -9.27 -10.46 39.06
CA THR A 612 -9.79 -9.32 38.29
C THR A 612 -8.63 -8.52 37.68
N LEU A 613 -8.85 -7.89 36.52
CA LEU A 613 -7.86 -6.99 35.95
C LEU A 613 -7.55 -5.86 36.93
N THR A 614 -6.29 -5.73 37.29
CA THR A 614 -5.79 -4.70 38.20
C THR A 614 -4.87 -3.74 37.46
N ASP A 615 -5.04 -2.46 37.78
CA ASP A 615 -4.07 -1.42 37.43
C ASP A 615 -2.91 -1.40 38.41
N PHE A 616 -1.76 -0.94 37.94
CA PHE A 616 -0.63 -0.64 38.80
C PHE A 616 -0.61 0.85 39.12
N ASP A 617 -0.60 1.17 40.41
CA ASP A 617 -0.61 2.54 40.88
C ASP A 617 0.72 3.29 40.59
N SER A 618 1.80 2.52 40.32
CA SER A 618 3.12 3.08 40.01
C SER A 618 4.00 2.12 39.20
N LEU A 619 4.88 2.67 38.36
CA LEU A 619 5.86 1.89 37.61
C LEU A 619 6.85 1.12 38.51
N SER A 620 7.08 1.62 39.74
CA SER A 620 7.89 0.92 40.76
C SER A 620 7.21 -0.36 41.25
N GLY A 621 5.89 -0.31 41.52
CA GLY A 621 5.14 -1.51 41.92
C GLY A 621 5.11 -2.58 40.82
N LEU A 622 4.96 -2.14 39.56
CA LEU A 622 5.05 -3.08 38.45
C LEU A 622 6.42 -3.74 38.33
N LYS A 623 7.50 -2.95 38.51
CA LYS A 623 8.87 -3.48 38.51
C LYS A 623 9.08 -4.55 39.59
N ASP A 624 8.60 -4.30 40.79
CA ASP A 624 8.75 -5.24 41.90
C ASP A 624 7.99 -6.55 41.66
N ILE A 625 6.77 -6.46 41.14
CA ILE A 625 5.98 -7.66 40.70
C ILE A 625 6.76 -8.47 39.68
N LEU A 626 7.29 -7.84 38.64
CA LEU A 626 8.00 -8.54 37.56
C LEU A 626 9.30 -9.18 38.07
N ILE A 627 10.11 -8.48 38.87
CA ILE A 627 11.37 -9.01 39.44
C ILE A 627 11.09 -10.16 40.40
N CYS A 628 10.09 -10.04 41.28
CA CYS A 628 9.71 -11.13 42.18
C CYS A 628 9.27 -12.41 41.49
N ASN A 629 8.71 -12.27 40.26
CA ASN A 629 8.34 -13.40 39.41
C ASN A 629 9.45 -13.84 38.44
N GLY A 630 10.70 -13.46 38.68
CA GLY A 630 11.88 -13.98 37.97
C GLY A 630 12.20 -13.31 36.63
N TRP A 631 11.68 -12.12 36.38
CA TRP A 631 12.02 -11.39 35.15
C TRP A 631 13.48 -10.94 35.14
N THR A 632 14.14 -11.23 34.07
CA THR A 632 15.50 -10.80 33.75
C THR A 632 15.51 -9.80 32.59
N TYR A 633 16.67 -9.16 32.34
CA TYR A 633 16.84 -8.34 31.12
C TYR A 633 16.59 -9.14 29.85
N THR A 634 16.99 -10.42 29.83
CA THR A 634 16.73 -11.34 28.70
C THR A 634 15.23 -11.52 28.49
N THR A 635 14.47 -11.75 29.57
CA THR A 635 13.01 -11.89 29.51
C THR A 635 12.37 -10.62 29.00
N ALA A 636 12.83 -9.44 29.45
CA ALA A 636 12.34 -8.14 28.95
C ALA A 636 12.60 -7.95 27.45
N VAL A 637 13.81 -8.30 26.96
CA VAL A 637 14.13 -8.25 25.53
C VAL A 637 13.27 -9.25 24.73
N CYS A 638 13.13 -10.50 25.20
CA CYS A 638 12.28 -11.49 24.55
C CYS A 638 10.81 -11.05 24.51
N PHE A 639 10.29 -10.44 25.59
CA PHE A 639 8.94 -9.87 25.61
C PHE A 639 8.76 -8.76 24.56
N ILE A 640 9.71 -7.82 24.47
CA ILE A 640 9.67 -6.75 23.45
C ILE A 640 9.68 -7.33 22.03
N LEU A 641 10.59 -8.27 21.76
CA LEU A 641 10.70 -8.90 20.44
C LEU A 641 9.47 -9.74 20.09
N PHE A 642 8.97 -10.51 21.04
CA PHE A 642 7.76 -11.31 20.84
C PHE A 642 6.53 -10.42 20.65
N SER A 643 6.44 -9.31 21.41
CA SER A 643 5.38 -8.31 21.22
C SER A 643 5.35 -7.71 19.81
N LEU A 644 6.51 -7.62 19.10
CA LEU A 644 6.55 -7.19 17.70
C LEU A 644 6.08 -8.27 16.73
N MET A 645 6.38 -9.54 17.00
CA MET A 645 6.27 -10.65 16.04
C MET A 645 5.16 -11.66 16.36
N HIS A 646 4.47 -11.52 17.50
CA HIS A 646 3.33 -12.42 17.79
C HIS A 646 2.17 -12.18 16.82
N TRP A 647 1.21 -13.10 16.82
CA TRP A 647 0.01 -13.02 15.99
C TRP A 647 -0.72 -11.68 16.09
N PRO A 648 -1.31 -11.18 14.99
CA PRO A 648 -2.10 -9.96 15.01
C PRO A 648 -3.41 -10.16 15.79
N CYS A 649 -3.97 -9.08 16.33
CA CYS A 649 -5.24 -9.13 17.06
C CYS A 649 -6.40 -9.64 16.17
N SER A 650 -7.46 -10.14 16.80
CA SER A 650 -8.64 -10.68 16.14
C SER A 650 -9.26 -9.75 15.11
N THR A 651 -9.33 -8.44 15.42
CA THR A 651 -9.84 -7.40 14.50
C THR A 651 -9.01 -7.33 13.22
N THR A 652 -7.69 -7.45 13.32
CA THR A 652 -6.79 -7.46 12.16
C THR A 652 -6.97 -8.72 11.34
N LEU A 653 -7.07 -9.91 11.95
CA LEU A 653 -7.31 -11.17 11.24
C LEU A 653 -8.65 -11.18 10.49
N LEU A 654 -9.72 -10.69 11.13
CA LEU A 654 -11.01 -10.52 10.47
C LEU A 654 -10.94 -9.57 9.27
N THR A 655 -10.12 -8.52 9.37
CA THR A 655 -9.89 -7.60 8.26
C THR A 655 -9.09 -8.26 7.14
N ILE A 656 -8.04 -9.02 7.46
CA ILE A 656 -7.25 -9.80 6.48
C ILE A 656 -8.16 -10.78 5.73
N LYS A 657 -9.00 -11.53 6.45
CA LYS A 657 -9.98 -12.44 5.85
C LYS A 657 -10.91 -11.71 4.87
N LYS A 658 -11.39 -10.52 5.24
CA LYS A 658 -12.27 -9.70 4.40
C LYS A 658 -11.54 -9.15 3.17
N GLU A 659 -10.26 -8.73 3.27
CA GLU A 659 -9.50 -8.15 2.17
C GLU A 659 -8.90 -9.18 1.22
N THR A 660 -8.59 -10.38 1.71
CA THR A 660 -7.99 -11.45 0.91
C THR A 660 -9.01 -12.48 0.41
N HIS A 661 -10.24 -12.49 0.99
CA HIS A 661 -11.27 -13.51 0.75
C HIS A 661 -10.76 -14.95 0.88
N SER A 662 -9.68 -15.18 1.66
CA SER A 662 -8.99 -16.45 1.77
C SER A 662 -8.69 -16.82 3.21
N HIS A 663 -9.09 -18.03 3.61
CA HIS A 663 -8.72 -18.59 4.92
C HIS A 663 -7.24 -18.95 4.98
N PHE A 664 -6.65 -19.38 3.86
CA PHE A 664 -5.24 -19.74 3.78
C PHE A 664 -4.33 -18.53 4.09
N TRP A 665 -4.56 -17.39 3.43
CA TRP A 665 -3.75 -16.18 3.67
C TRP A 665 -3.98 -15.59 5.06
N THR A 666 -5.16 -15.78 5.64
CA THR A 666 -5.43 -15.42 7.04
C THR A 666 -4.61 -16.28 8.00
N ALA A 667 -4.55 -17.60 7.76
CA ALA A 667 -3.73 -18.52 8.55
C ALA A 667 -2.22 -18.21 8.38
N VAL A 668 -1.75 -17.93 7.18
CA VAL A 668 -0.35 -17.53 6.93
C VAL A 668 -0.03 -16.25 7.71
N SER A 669 -0.92 -15.26 7.73
CA SER A 669 -0.73 -13.99 8.46
C SER A 669 -0.71 -14.18 9.99
N PHE A 670 -1.27 -15.27 10.51
CA PHE A 670 -1.18 -15.65 11.91
C PHE A 670 0.12 -16.41 12.21
N ILE A 671 0.40 -17.46 11.42
CA ILE A 671 1.49 -18.41 11.69
C ILE A 671 2.86 -17.79 11.39
N PHE A 672 3.01 -17.07 10.28
CA PHE A 672 4.32 -16.58 9.82
C PHE A 672 5.00 -15.61 10.80
N PRO A 673 4.33 -14.52 11.29
CA PRO A 673 4.93 -13.64 12.29
C PRO A 673 5.23 -14.36 13.60
N THR A 674 4.32 -15.23 14.05
CA THR A 674 4.46 -16.00 15.29
C THR A 674 5.67 -16.93 15.25
N LEU A 675 5.84 -17.67 14.17
CA LEU A 675 6.98 -18.55 13.98
C LEU A 675 8.31 -17.76 13.98
N MET A 676 8.33 -16.61 13.29
CA MET A 676 9.49 -15.72 13.35
C MET A 676 9.77 -15.24 14.78
N GLY A 677 8.72 -14.90 15.55
CA GLY A 677 8.84 -14.49 16.94
C GLY A 677 9.47 -15.58 17.81
N PHE A 678 8.99 -16.82 17.68
CA PHE A 678 9.57 -17.95 18.40
C PHE A 678 11.04 -18.19 18.05
N ILE A 679 11.40 -18.17 16.76
CA ILE A 679 12.76 -18.35 16.31
C ILE A 679 13.69 -17.27 16.86
N VAL A 680 13.30 -15.99 16.76
CA VAL A 680 14.13 -14.87 17.21
C VAL A 680 14.30 -14.89 18.73
N CYS A 681 13.24 -15.13 19.48
CA CYS A 681 13.30 -15.21 20.95
C CYS A 681 14.16 -16.40 21.39
N PHE A 682 14.05 -17.57 20.73
CA PHE A 682 14.89 -18.71 20.99
C PHE A 682 16.38 -18.40 20.76
N ILE A 683 16.71 -17.71 19.67
CA ILE A 683 18.08 -17.28 19.36
C ILE A 683 18.61 -16.34 20.45
N VAL A 684 17.82 -15.35 20.88
CA VAL A 684 18.19 -14.41 21.93
C VAL A 684 18.44 -15.15 23.26
N LYS A 685 17.56 -16.10 23.62
CA LYS A 685 17.73 -16.93 24.80
C LYS A 685 18.99 -17.78 24.73
N LEU A 686 19.27 -18.38 23.59
CA LEU A 686 20.48 -19.19 23.36
C LEU A 686 21.75 -18.33 23.53
N ILE A 687 21.77 -17.15 22.94
CA ILE A 687 22.87 -16.17 23.09
C ILE A 687 23.06 -15.80 24.58
N SER A 688 21.98 -15.50 25.28
CA SER A 688 22.03 -15.16 26.71
C SER A 688 22.62 -16.30 27.54
N VAL A 689 22.30 -17.56 27.26
CA VAL A 689 22.86 -18.72 27.96
C VAL A 689 24.35 -18.91 27.64
N ILE A 690 24.77 -18.71 26.36
CA ILE A 690 26.16 -18.88 25.95
C ILE A 690 27.07 -17.82 26.58
N PHE A 691 26.60 -16.57 26.67
CA PHE A 691 27.37 -15.45 27.20
C PHE A 691 27.15 -15.20 28.71
N SER A 692 26.38 -16.07 29.39
CA SER A 692 26.06 -15.96 30.83
C SER A 692 25.49 -14.59 31.24
N PHE A 693 24.69 -13.97 30.36
CA PHE A 693 23.98 -12.70 30.64
C PHE A 693 22.58 -12.97 31.21
#